data_cb91c547dc2610bc39d0550ef17c83da
#
_entry.id   cb91c547dc2610bc39d0550ef17c83da
#
_cell.length_a   1.000
_cell.length_b   1.000
_cell.length_c   1.000
_cell.angle_alpha   90.00
_cell.angle_beta   90.00
_cell.angle_gamma   90.00
#
_symmetry.space_group_name_H-M   'P 1'
#
loop_
_entity.id
_entity.type
_entity.pdbx_description
1 polymer ?
#
loop_
_entity_poly.entity_id
_entity_poly.type
_entity_poly.pdbx_seq_one_letter_code
_entity_poly.pdbx_strand_id
1 'polypeptide(L)'
;MITSPRRRVPLAVAALLVACNGDDTATTGSTSATSTATTEATGSTAGSSSSGGTTAGTSSSGSATGTASETSTASGTSTSTGTSTGPGTTTDTSGTGTSAGTTDSTGVVTGTSGSSSTGEPPCLKGTILCENGVAKVCDGMGGFESEDTCAKVCAPDLGCVECIPGDGVCNGDMASLCDDQGGGYVDTFCDGVQGVSCDAGKCVGACSPDNLGTSYIGCDYYSLVSPNVVGNNFTFAVVVSNVSAQAANITVTKGAVMVKTDMVPAKSVKVVSLPWVTELKGGGASKIVVDGAYRIRSTQPVTLYQYSPLEYQLGGQFTYTNDASLLMPTNVWGLDTVAIARNTLNGLPGIYEVVARYDNTKVTVVPSATGGIINAGGGIAANGTGMVTLNEGDVLQVNSAAGGGEPNMPDKSDITGTRVKSDKPVMVLGAHNCTYIPWNSCCCDHLEELNLPVDNLAKEYIVTTPFVKAPMENPKIKARMVRMVATTDGTTLSYDPPQAGAPTMLAKAGDYAEINTDKDFKVTANFKIAVSEYLLSQQAGGNTGDPAMTISVPIEQYRIDYSFHAPTNYESNFVNITAPVGAQVTLDGQAVAGFTPIGGTGFAIARVQLSNAGDGNHTLSGNQAFGVQVYGYGQYTSYWYPGGLDLKLIPQ
;
A
#
# COMPACT_ATOMS: atom_id res chain seq x y z
N MET A 1 -53.53 6.79 28.40
CA MET A 1 -52.77 8.01 28.10
C MET A 1 -51.35 7.80 28.63
N ILE A 2 -50.43 7.36 27.77
CA ILE A 2 -49.01 7.27 28.05
C ILE A 2 -48.30 7.88 26.84
N THR A 3 -47.72 9.04 27.00
CA THR A 3 -47.02 9.81 26.01
C THR A 3 -45.57 9.30 25.90
N SER A 4 -45.19 8.82 24.72
CA SER A 4 -43.82 8.45 24.37
C SER A 4 -43.03 9.69 23.97
N PRO A 5 -41.77 9.88 24.37
CA PRO A 5 -40.94 11.00 23.94
C PRO A 5 -40.31 10.68 22.56
N ARG A 6 -40.62 11.51 21.58
CA ARG A 6 -39.92 11.53 20.27
C ARG A 6 -38.49 11.98 20.48
N ARG A 7 -37.52 11.09 20.19
CA ARG A 7 -36.10 11.46 20.05
C ARG A 7 -35.91 12.28 18.77
N ARG A 8 -35.32 13.45 18.91
CA ARG A 8 -34.90 14.29 17.77
C ARG A 8 -33.64 13.68 17.17
N VAL A 9 -33.72 13.29 15.90
CA VAL A 9 -32.56 12.93 15.07
C VAL A 9 -31.86 14.25 14.68
N PRO A 10 -30.53 14.34 14.72
CA PRO A 10 -29.85 15.59 14.32
C PRO A 10 -30.11 15.92 12.85
N LEU A 11 -30.38 17.17 12.56
CA LEU A 11 -30.79 17.70 11.25
C LEU A 11 -29.77 17.47 10.11
N ALA A 12 -28.51 17.13 10.43
CA ALA A 12 -27.46 16.92 9.43
C ALA A 12 -27.63 15.65 8.59
N VAL A 13 -28.27 14.60 9.14
CA VAL A 13 -28.48 13.33 8.40
C VAL A 13 -29.67 13.44 7.44
N ALA A 14 -30.65 14.29 7.74
CA ALA A 14 -31.83 14.46 6.89
C ALA A 14 -31.54 15.24 5.59
N ALA A 15 -30.52 16.08 5.56
CA ALA A 15 -30.17 16.88 4.37
C ALA A 15 -29.46 16.07 3.27
N LEU A 16 -28.69 15.01 3.63
CA LEU A 16 -28.02 14.14 2.65
C LEU A 16 -28.98 13.12 2.02
N LEU A 17 -30.03 12.70 2.73
CA LEU A 17 -31.01 11.74 2.21
C LEU A 17 -32.00 12.36 1.19
N VAL A 18 -32.15 13.68 1.16
CA VAL A 18 -33.04 14.37 0.20
C VAL A 18 -32.41 14.52 -1.19
N ALA A 19 -31.09 14.40 -1.32
CA ALA A 19 -30.40 14.52 -2.60
C ALA A 19 -30.52 13.27 -3.50
N CYS A 20 -30.95 12.13 -2.97
CA CYS A 20 -31.05 10.87 -3.72
C CYS A 20 -32.47 10.49 -4.19
N ASN A 21 -33.50 11.24 -3.83
CA ASN A 21 -34.88 11.04 -4.32
C ASN A 21 -35.25 12.10 -5.37
N GLY A 22 -34.70 12.00 -6.57
CA GLY A 22 -35.15 12.74 -7.74
C GLY A 22 -36.34 12.04 -8.39
N ASP A 23 -37.55 12.43 -8.03
CA ASP A 23 -38.77 12.05 -8.75
C ASP A 23 -38.90 12.90 -10.01
N ASP A 24 -38.80 12.28 -11.17
CA ASP A 24 -39.13 12.86 -12.47
C ASP A 24 -40.65 13.00 -12.61
N THR A 25 -41.18 14.20 -12.38
CA THR A 25 -42.43 14.61 -13.02
C THR A 25 -42.37 16.08 -13.40
N ALA A 26 -42.18 16.31 -14.69
CA ALA A 26 -42.38 17.62 -15.34
C ALA A 26 -43.86 18.01 -15.32
N THR A 27 -44.20 19.12 -14.71
CA THR A 27 -45.44 19.85 -15.06
C THR A 27 -45.19 21.35 -15.05
N THR A 28 -45.39 21.92 -16.21
CA THR A 28 -45.43 23.35 -16.53
C THR A 28 -46.53 24.10 -15.77
N GLY A 29 -46.20 25.27 -15.22
CA GLY A 29 -47.19 26.17 -14.62
C GLY A 29 -46.61 27.54 -14.28
N SER A 30 -46.70 28.44 -15.21
CA SER A 30 -46.43 29.88 -15.12
C SER A 30 -47.44 30.55 -14.20
N THR A 31 -47.00 31.41 -13.26
CA THR A 31 -47.70 32.67 -12.91
C THR A 31 -46.79 33.61 -12.13
N SER A 32 -46.70 34.82 -12.65
CA SER A 32 -46.10 36.02 -12.10
C SER A 32 -46.93 36.64 -10.98
N ALA A 33 -46.26 37.23 -9.97
CA ALA A 33 -46.84 38.34 -9.21
C ALA A 33 -45.73 39.21 -8.59
N THR A 34 -45.85 40.47 -8.89
CA THR A 34 -45.09 41.67 -8.56
C THR A 34 -45.38 42.19 -7.16
N SER A 35 -44.44 42.96 -6.62
CA SER A 35 -44.57 44.18 -5.77
C SER A 35 -43.83 44.02 -4.43
N THR A 36 -43.20 44.96 -3.82
CA THR A 36 -42.91 46.39 -4.00
C THR A 36 -41.87 46.75 -2.93
N ALA A 37 -41.04 47.70 -3.24
CA ALA A 37 -39.99 48.27 -2.39
C ALA A 37 -40.54 49.09 -1.21
N THR A 38 -39.78 49.22 -0.14
CA THR A 38 -39.70 50.47 0.61
C THR A 38 -38.30 50.65 1.20
N THR A 39 -37.75 51.79 0.87
CA THR A 39 -36.57 52.48 1.35
C THR A 39 -36.70 52.92 2.80
N GLU A 40 -35.60 52.98 3.52
CA GLU A 40 -35.20 54.21 4.23
C GLU A 40 -33.73 54.20 4.62
N ALA A 41 -33.12 55.33 4.40
CA ALA A 41 -31.72 55.67 4.54
C ALA A 41 -31.52 56.49 5.84
N THR A 42 -30.31 56.52 6.30
CA THR A 42 -29.56 57.63 6.96
C THR A 42 -28.31 57.02 7.57
N GLY A 43 -27.10 57.49 7.43
CA GLY A 43 -26.51 58.75 7.01
C GLY A 43 -25.22 58.95 7.81
N SER A 44 -24.14 59.28 7.03
CA SER A 44 -23.00 60.17 7.34
C SER A 44 -22.10 59.82 8.56
N THR A 45 -20.80 60.00 8.53
CA THR A 45 -19.84 60.96 7.95
C THR A 45 -18.44 60.44 8.20
N ALA A 46 -17.51 60.40 7.28
CA ALA A 46 -16.50 61.36 6.84
C ALA A 46 -15.26 61.58 7.75
N GLY A 47 -14.11 61.52 7.11
CA GLY A 47 -12.80 62.01 7.57
C GLY A 47 -11.65 61.11 7.10
N SER A 48 -11.05 61.29 5.93
CA SER A 48 -10.05 62.25 5.42
C SER A 48 -8.73 62.28 6.20
N SER A 49 -7.66 61.85 5.64
CA SER A 49 -6.58 62.51 4.91
C SER A 49 -5.28 61.79 5.18
N SER A 50 -4.57 61.38 4.20
CA SER A 50 -3.59 61.98 3.30
C SER A 50 -2.14 61.91 3.73
N SER A 51 -1.40 61.51 2.76
CA SER A 51 -0.04 61.86 2.29
C SER A 51 1.08 61.03 2.91
N GLY A 52 2.01 60.47 2.19
CA GLY A 52 2.66 60.84 0.96
C GLY A 52 4.16 60.63 1.18
N GLY A 53 4.91 60.16 0.22
CA GLY A 53 6.35 60.18 0.30
C GLY A 53 7.07 59.07 -0.45
N THR A 54 7.30 59.31 -1.69
CA THR A 54 8.32 58.79 -2.61
C THR A 54 9.74 58.79 -2.02
N THR A 55 10.60 57.80 -2.36
CA THR A 55 11.76 58.05 -3.20
C THR A 55 12.49 56.75 -3.58
N ALA A 56 12.94 56.78 -4.80
CA ALA A 56 13.73 55.80 -5.52
C ALA A 56 15.21 55.78 -5.08
N GLY A 57 15.86 54.66 -5.36
CA GLY A 57 17.31 54.53 -5.27
C GLY A 57 17.82 53.39 -6.10
N THR A 58 18.37 53.74 -7.22
CA THR A 58 18.96 52.95 -8.32
C THR A 58 20.37 52.42 -8.01
N SER A 59 20.73 51.42 -8.83
CA SER A 59 22.06 51.04 -9.36
C SER A 59 23.01 50.29 -8.41
N SER A 60 23.86 49.35 -8.84
CA SER A 60 24.35 48.93 -10.16
C SER A 60 25.26 47.71 -10.00
N SER A 61 25.21 46.82 -10.97
CA SER A 61 26.28 46.11 -11.67
C SER A 61 27.56 45.62 -10.96
N GLY A 62 27.88 44.37 -11.31
CA GLY A 62 29.21 43.80 -11.14
C GLY A 62 29.34 42.42 -11.78
N SER A 63 29.73 42.40 -13.04
CA SER A 63 30.19 41.22 -13.78
C SER A 63 31.57 40.78 -13.32
N ALA A 64 31.83 39.47 -13.29
CA ALA A 64 33.13 38.92 -13.61
C ALA A 64 33.02 37.47 -14.12
N THR A 65 33.43 37.33 -15.33
CA THR A 65 33.72 36.15 -16.14
C THR A 65 34.92 35.37 -15.61
N GLY A 66 34.86 34.06 -15.78
CA GLY A 66 36.03 33.20 -15.59
C GLY A 66 35.84 31.84 -16.29
N THR A 67 36.27 31.81 -17.53
CA THR A 67 36.41 30.63 -18.40
C THR A 67 37.63 29.82 -18.00
N ALA A 68 37.54 28.47 -17.99
CA ALA A 68 38.62 27.60 -18.42
C ALA A 68 38.10 26.21 -18.78
N SER A 69 38.31 25.92 -20.01
CA SER A 69 38.18 24.66 -20.72
C SER A 69 39.40 23.79 -20.44
N GLU A 70 39.21 22.46 -20.31
CA GLU A 70 40.17 21.53 -20.93
C GLU A 70 39.55 20.15 -21.15
N THR A 71 39.63 19.74 -22.37
CA THR A 71 39.36 18.48 -23.05
C THR A 71 40.46 17.47 -22.78
N SER A 72 40.13 16.19 -22.60
CA SER A 72 40.97 15.11 -23.14
C SER A 72 40.16 13.82 -23.36
N THR A 73 40.15 13.46 -24.60
CA THR A 73 39.75 12.19 -25.25
C THR A 73 40.79 11.09 -24.98
N ALA A 74 40.33 9.87 -24.77
CA ALA A 74 41.03 8.67 -25.24
C ALA A 74 40.07 7.48 -25.37
N SER A 75 39.98 7.03 -26.59
CA SER A 75 39.36 5.80 -27.12
C SER A 75 40.13 4.55 -26.69
N GLY A 76 39.42 3.45 -26.55
CA GLY A 76 40.01 2.13 -26.44
C GLY A 76 38.98 1.03 -26.75
N THR A 77 38.87 0.72 -28.04
CA THR A 77 38.13 -0.43 -28.56
C THR A 77 38.99 -1.69 -28.44
N SER A 78 38.41 -2.80 -27.96
CA SER A 78 38.89 -4.13 -28.38
C SER A 78 37.77 -5.16 -28.33
N THR A 79 37.41 -5.58 -29.51
CA THR A 79 36.61 -6.74 -29.89
C THR A 79 37.43 -8.01 -29.71
N SER A 80 36.81 -9.09 -29.18
CA SER A 80 37.19 -10.45 -29.57
C SER A 80 35.99 -11.39 -29.50
N THR A 81 35.63 -11.83 -30.67
CA THR A 81 34.77 -12.95 -31.02
C THR A 81 35.45 -14.29 -30.73
N GLY A 82 34.69 -15.22 -30.18
CA GLY A 82 35.11 -16.63 -30.06
C GLY A 82 33.89 -17.54 -30.00
N THR A 83 33.54 -18.05 -31.16
CA THR A 83 32.55 -19.11 -31.40
C THR A 83 33.17 -20.47 -31.12
N SER A 84 32.46 -21.38 -30.45
CA SER A 84 32.64 -22.83 -30.64
C SER A 84 31.43 -23.64 -30.18
N THR A 85 31.01 -24.46 -31.09
CA THR A 85 29.85 -25.35 -31.19
C THR A 85 29.95 -26.66 -30.40
N GLY A 86 28.87 -27.10 -29.79
CA GLY A 86 28.12 -28.35 -29.85
C GLY A 86 28.67 -29.63 -29.27
N PRO A 87 27.91 -30.74 -29.36
CA PRO A 87 27.00 -31.15 -28.27
C PRO A 87 27.38 -32.55 -27.72
N GLY A 88 26.77 -32.96 -26.59
CA GLY A 88 26.93 -34.31 -26.04
C GLY A 88 25.84 -34.69 -25.06
N THR A 89 24.86 -35.38 -25.55
CA THR A 89 23.86 -36.20 -24.86
C THR A 89 24.50 -37.35 -24.09
N THR A 90 24.06 -37.69 -22.89
CA THR A 90 23.70 -39.05 -22.47
C THR A 90 22.91 -39.08 -21.13
N THR A 91 21.92 -39.86 -21.20
CA THR A 91 20.90 -40.35 -20.28
C THR A 91 21.46 -41.16 -19.06
N ASP A 92 20.56 -41.19 -18.08
CA ASP A 92 20.11 -42.30 -17.18
C ASP A 92 20.53 -42.24 -15.73
N THR A 93 19.57 -42.35 -14.93
CA THR A 93 18.87 -43.34 -14.15
C THR A 93 18.97 -43.16 -12.62
N SER A 94 17.79 -42.95 -12.06
CA SER A 94 17.25 -43.33 -10.73
C SER A 94 18.15 -43.90 -9.63
N GLY A 95 17.91 -43.41 -8.42
CA GLY A 95 18.34 -44.07 -7.18
C GLY A 95 17.74 -43.42 -5.93
N THR A 96 16.59 -43.93 -5.50
CA THR A 96 16.00 -43.76 -4.15
C THR A 96 16.93 -44.28 -3.06
N GLY A 97 17.03 -43.55 -1.95
CA GLY A 97 17.71 -44.06 -0.76
C GLY A 97 17.50 -43.19 0.48
N THR A 98 16.47 -43.51 1.24
CA THR A 98 16.23 -43.09 2.62
C THR A 98 17.32 -43.66 3.54
N SER A 99 17.88 -42.88 4.45
CA SER A 99 18.19 -43.34 5.80
C SER A 99 18.62 -42.24 6.73
N ALA A 100 17.95 -42.16 7.86
CA ALA A 100 18.33 -41.43 9.05
C ALA A 100 19.61 -42.02 9.67
N GLY A 101 20.44 -41.20 10.30
CA GLY A 101 21.58 -41.65 11.07
C GLY A 101 22.16 -40.51 11.89
N THR A 102 21.64 -40.35 13.10
CA THR A 102 22.29 -39.72 14.24
C THR A 102 23.58 -40.47 14.57
N THR A 103 24.70 -39.78 14.71
CA THR A 103 25.74 -40.19 15.64
C THR A 103 26.58 -39.01 16.08
N ASP A 104 26.45 -38.74 17.33
CA ASP A 104 27.37 -38.09 18.25
C ASP A 104 28.77 -38.71 18.14
N SER A 105 29.82 -37.90 18.03
CA SER A 105 31.17 -38.40 18.29
C SER A 105 32.09 -37.25 18.73
N THR A 106 32.16 -37.08 20.04
CA THR A 106 33.30 -36.46 20.72
C THR A 106 34.54 -37.37 20.54
N GLY A 107 35.44 -36.98 19.68
CA GLY A 107 36.73 -37.62 19.48
C GLY A 107 37.85 -36.77 20.04
N VAL A 108 38.24 -37.04 21.29
CA VAL A 108 39.53 -36.59 21.84
C VAL A 108 40.65 -37.39 21.14
N VAL A 109 41.45 -36.70 20.32
CA VAL A 109 42.67 -37.29 19.77
C VAL A 109 43.86 -36.82 20.62
N THR A 110 44.36 -37.75 21.46
CA THR A 110 45.69 -37.63 22.09
C THR A 110 46.75 -37.96 21.03
N GLY A 111 47.43 -36.93 20.56
CA GLY A 111 48.52 -37.08 19.59
C GLY A 111 49.84 -37.45 20.26
N THR A 112 50.38 -38.59 19.85
CA THR A 112 51.75 -38.97 20.11
C THR A 112 52.69 -38.37 19.06
N SER A 113 53.75 -37.75 19.52
CA SER A 113 54.84 -37.19 18.73
C SER A 113 55.44 -38.21 17.77
N GLY A 114 55.38 -38.01 16.49
CA GLY A 114 56.10 -38.70 15.45
C GLY A 114 56.51 -37.73 14.35
N SER A 115 57.78 -37.37 14.33
CA SER A 115 58.39 -36.58 13.26
C SER A 115 58.34 -37.36 11.96
N SER A 116 57.55 -36.86 11.00
CA SER A 116 57.61 -37.24 9.58
C SER A 116 57.20 -36.06 8.75
N SER A 117 58.14 -35.51 8.01
CA SER A 117 57.94 -34.47 7.02
C SER A 117 57.12 -34.99 5.84
N THR A 118 55.83 -34.82 5.89
CA THR A 118 54.96 -34.79 4.69
C THR A 118 54.26 -33.44 4.70
N GLY A 119 54.72 -32.55 3.80
CA GLY A 119 54.22 -31.18 3.74
C GLY A 119 52.71 -31.14 3.50
N GLU A 120 51.98 -30.66 4.49
CA GLU A 120 50.68 -30.10 4.22
C GLU A 120 50.83 -29.00 3.15
N PRO A 121 49.95 -28.94 2.17
CA PRO A 121 50.04 -27.89 1.14
C PRO A 121 50.02 -26.52 1.86
N PRO A 122 50.93 -25.61 1.44
CA PRO A 122 51.00 -24.29 2.06
C PRO A 122 49.64 -23.62 1.97
N CYS A 123 49.16 -23.03 3.06
CA CYS A 123 47.92 -22.29 3.07
C CYS A 123 47.98 -21.14 2.02
N LEU A 124 46.88 -20.85 1.37
CA LEU A 124 46.82 -19.82 0.33
C LEU A 124 47.15 -18.45 0.93
N LYS A 125 47.98 -17.66 0.24
CA LYS A 125 48.35 -16.32 0.69
C LYS A 125 47.12 -15.46 0.96
N GLY A 126 47.06 -14.86 2.16
CA GLY A 126 45.96 -14.01 2.60
C GLY A 126 44.78 -14.74 3.27
N THR A 127 44.80 -16.10 3.29
CA THR A 127 43.83 -16.84 4.09
C THR A 127 44.08 -16.60 5.58
N ILE A 128 43.02 -16.39 6.34
CA ILE A 128 43.11 -16.22 7.80
C ILE A 128 42.73 -17.51 8.50
N LEU A 129 43.68 -18.05 9.27
CA LEU A 129 43.48 -19.22 10.12
C LEU A 129 43.30 -18.79 11.57
N CYS A 130 42.45 -19.50 12.29
CA CYS A 130 42.19 -19.27 13.70
C CYS A 130 42.75 -20.41 14.54
N GLU A 131 43.77 -20.12 15.36
CA GLU A 131 44.34 -21.09 16.28
C GLU A 131 44.46 -20.50 17.69
N ASN A 132 43.84 -21.15 18.68
CA ASN A 132 43.89 -20.74 20.09
C ASN A 132 43.57 -19.26 20.36
N GLY A 133 42.60 -18.70 19.61
CA GLY A 133 42.22 -17.30 19.72
C GLY A 133 43.19 -16.32 19.04
N VAL A 134 44.09 -16.82 18.21
CA VAL A 134 45.01 -16.00 17.38
C VAL A 134 44.60 -16.09 15.92
N ALA A 135 44.43 -14.96 15.29
CA ALA A 135 44.22 -14.85 13.85
C ALA A 135 45.58 -14.83 13.15
N LYS A 136 45.84 -15.76 12.25
CA LYS A 136 47.09 -15.92 11.51
C LYS A 136 46.85 -15.74 10.02
N VAL A 137 47.50 -14.75 9.41
CA VAL A 137 47.36 -14.50 7.96
C VAL A 137 48.45 -15.28 7.22
N CYS A 138 48.07 -16.16 6.33
CA CYS A 138 48.99 -17.01 5.55
C CYS A 138 49.84 -16.21 4.57
N ASP A 139 51.15 -16.49 4.50
CA ASP A 139 52.11 -15.87 3.57
C ASP A 139 52.14 -16.55 2.18
N GLY A 140 51.50 -17.70 2.03
CA GLY A 140 51.50 -18.52 0.81
C GLY A 140 52.76 -19.37 0.63
N MET A 141 53.68 -19.34 1.56
CA MET A 141 54.94 -20.10 1.53
C MET A 141 55.08 -21.11 2.68
N GLY A 142 54.01 -21.29 3.47
CA GLY A 142 53.93 -22.20 4.60
C GLY A 142 54.19 -21.56 5.96
N GLY A 143 54.24 -20.19 6.00
CA GLY A 143 54.35 -19.35 7.19
C GLY A 143 53.18 -18.37 7.28
N PHE A 144 53.30 -17.41 8.20
CA PHE A 144 52.28 -16.37 8.44
C PHE A 144 52.92 -14.98 8.27
N GLU A 145 52.19 -14.08 7.55
CA GLU A 145 52.57 -12.68 7.40
C GLU A 145 52.31 -11.90 8.69
N SER A 146 51.21 -12.22 9.42
CA SER A 146 50.89 -11.64 10.73
C SER A 146 50.18 -12.63 11.62
N GLU A 147 50.29 -12.42 12.93
CA GLU A 147 49.58 -13.13 13.98
C GLU A 147 49.03 -12.13 14.98
N ASP A 148 47.69 -12.09 15.12
CA ASP A 148 46.99 -11.15 16.01
C ASP A 148 46.20 -11.94 17.06
N THR A 149 46.43 -11.67 18.34
CA THR A 149 45.65 -12.24 19.44
C THR A 149 44.31 -11.51 19.53
N CYS A 150 43.22 -12.24 19.34
CA CYS A 150 41.89 -11.66 19.34
C CYS A 150 41.44 -11.30 20.77
N ALA A 151 40.90 -10.09 20.94
CA ALA A 151 40.34 -9.66 22.22
C ALA A 151 39.10 -10.43 22.64
N LYS A 152 38.31 -10.92 21.65
CA LYS A 152 37.08 -11.70 21.87
C LYS A 152 37.19 -13.08 21.22
N VAL A 153 36.99 -13.14 19.91
CA VAL A 153 36.95 -14.40 19.18
C VAL A 153 37.63 -14.27 17.82
N CYS A 154 38.20 -15.36 17.33
CA CYS A 154 38.72 -15.45 15.97
C CYS A 154 37.74 -16.24 15.11
N ALA A 155 37.32 -15.67 13.98
CA ALA A 155 36.50 -16.35 12.96
C ALA A 155 37.38 -16.65 11.73
N PRO A 156 37.36 -17.87 11.16
CA PRO A 156 38.07 -18.20 9.93
C PRO A 156 37.72 -17.21 8.81
N ASP A 157 38.69 -16.83 8.00
CA ASP A 157 38.60 -15.89 6.88
C ASP A 157 38.29 -14.43 7.25
N LEU A 158 37.83 -14.13 8.47
CA LEU A 158 37.54 -12.78 8.96
C LEU A 158 38.56 -12.25 9.96
N GLY A 159 39.25 -13.17 10.70
CA GLY A 159 40.19 -12.76 11.73
C GLY A 159 39.53 -12.48 13.08
N CYS A 160 40.03 -11.46 13.78
CA CYS A 160 39.51 -11.05 15.08
C CYS A 160 38.18 -10.33 14.94
N VAL A 161 37.12 -10.88 15.53
CA VAL A 161 35.74 -10.39 15.46
C VAL A 161 35.12 -10.27 16.87
N GLU A 162 33.97 -9.59 16.96
CA GLU A 162 33.21 -9.43 18.20
C GLU A 162 32.45 -10.72 18.58
N CYS A 163 31.97 -11.48 17.57
CA CYS A 163 31.27 -12.76 17.69
C CYS A 163 31.49 -13.59 16.43
N ILE A 164 31.27 -14.91 16.49
CA ILE A 164 31.37 -15.78 15.31
C ILE A 164 30.12 -15.58 14.45
N PRO A 165 30.26 -15.26 13.14
CA PRO A 165 29.12 -15.08 12.24
C PRO A 165 28.16 -16.27 12.27
N GLY A 166 26.86 -15.96 12.44
CA GLY A 166 25.81 -16.96 12.51
C GLY A 166 25.63 -17.62 13.89
N ASP A 167 26.53 -17.38 14.86
CA ASP A 167 26.28 -17.79 16.25
C ASP A 167 25.15 -16.94 16.84
N GLY A 168 24.27 -17.61 17.57
CA GLY A 168 23.12 -16.93 18.15
C GLY A 168 22.78 -17.38 19.56
N VAL A 169 22.19 -16.48 20.31
CA VAL A 169 21.73 -16.73 21.69
C VAL A 169 20.29 -16.26 21.86
N CYS A 170 19.55 -16.91 22.74
CA CYS A 170 18.19 -16.52 23.11
C CYS A 170 18.18 -15.98 24.54
N ASN A 171 17.57 -14.81 24.71
CA ASN A 171 17.29 -14.23 26.03
C ASN A 171 15.77 -13.97 26.14
N GLY A 172 15.04 -15.00 26.60
CA GLY A 172 13.57 -15.01 26.54
C GLY A 172 13.09 -14.95 25.08
N ASP A 173 12.26 -13.96 24.76
CA ASP A 173 11.74 -13.73 23.41
C ASP A 173 12.69 -12.89 22.54
N MET A 174 13.89 -12.53 23.02
CA MET A 174 14.88 -11.81 22.25
C MET A 174 15.88 -12.79 21.63
N ALA A 175 15.94 -12.82 20.32
CA ALA A 175 16.93 -13.52 19.52
C ALA A 175 18.07 -12.57 19.20
N SER A 176 19.31 -12.95 19.51
CA SER A 176 20.52 -12.19 19.20
C SER A 176 21.38 -13.05 18.29
N LEU A 177 21.54 -12.66 17.02
CA LEU A 177 22.32 -13.37 16.00
C LEU A 177 23.54 -12.53 15.62
N CYS A 178 24.71 -13.15 15.61
CA CYS A 178 25.93 -12.48 15.14
C CYS A 178 25.83 -12.19 13.62
N ASP A 179 26.14 -10.96 13.23
CA ASP A 179 26.10 -10.56 11.82
C ASP A 179 27.17 -11.28 10.97
N ASP A 180 27.00 -11.27 9.65
CA ASP A 180 27.86 -12.00 8.70
C ASP A 180 29.32 -11.51 8.69
N GLN A 181 29.60 -10.34 9.26
CA GLN A 181 30.93 -9.77 9.37
C GLN A 181 31.55 -9.96 10.76
N GLY A 182 30.81 -10.57 11.69
CA GLY A 182 31.26 -10.72 13.07
C GLY A 182 31.38 -9.40 13.84
N GLY A 183 30.72 -8.33 13.36
CA GLY A 183 30.78 -6.99 13.94
C GLY A 183 29.98 -6.85 15.22
N GLY A 184 29.05 -7.75 15.49
CA GLY A 184 28.23 -7.78 16.70
C GLY A 184 26.93 -8.55 16.56
N TYR A 185 26.20 -8.63 17.67
CA TYR A 185 24.89 -9.27 17.68
C TYR A 185 23.80 -8.30 17.23
N VAL A 186 22.93 -8.77 16.34
CA VAL A 186 21.71 -8.09 15.91
C VAL A 186 20.54 -8.71 16.68
N ASP A 187 19.84 -7.87 17.44
CA ASP A 187 18.71 -8.30 18.27
C ASP A 187 17.40 -8.26 17.49
N THR A 188 16.61 -9.33 17.58
CA THR A 188 15.28 -9.44 16.99
C THR A 188 14.29 -9.94 18.03
N PHE A 189 13.17 -9.25 18.20
CA PHE A 189 12.09 -9.69 19.09
C PHE A 189 11.22 -10.75 18.40
N CYS A 190 11.12 -11.93 19.01
CA CYS A 190 10.27 -13.03 18.54
C CYS A 190 8.89 -12.92 19.23
N ASP A 191 7.89 -12.40 18.50
CA ASP A 191 6.57 -12.16 19.07
C ASP A 191 5.80 -13.47 19.31
N GLY A 192 5.72 -13.88 20.56
CA GLY A 192 4.98 -15.08 20.98
C GLY A 192 3.47 -15.02 20.65
N VAL A 193 2.88 -13.83 20.49
CA VAL A 193 1.48 -13.68 20.04
C VAL A 193 1.32 -14.14 18.59
N GLN A 194 2.37 -14.05 17.79
CA GLN A 194 2.43 -14.59 16.43
C GLN A 194 2.84 -16.06 16.38
N GLY A 195 3.00 -16.74 17.51
CA GLY A 195 3.50 -18.10 17.58
C GLY A 195 4.97 -18.22 17.16
N VAL A 196 5.74 -17.13 17.33
CA VAL A 196 7.18 -17.08 17.05
C VAL A 196 7.94 -17.20 18.36
N SER A 197 8.98 -18.01 18.38
CA SER A 197 9.85 -18.20 19.54
C SER A 197 11.31 -18.11 19.14
N CYS A 198 12.19 -17.84 20.09
CA CYS A 198 13.63 -17.86 19.84
C CYS A 198 14.18 -19.29 19.91
N ASP A 199 14.98 -19.66 18.90
CA ASP A 199 15.78 -20.88 18.86
C ASP A 199 17.17 -20.58 18.27
N ALA A 200 18.24 -20.89 19.01
CA ALA A 200 19.63 -20.65 18.61
C ALA A 200 19.89 -19.21 18.06
N GLY A 201 19.30 -18.19 18.69
CA GLY A 201 19.45 -16.79 18.29
C GLY A 201 18.65 -16.35 17.08
N LYS A 202 17.72 -17.18 16.60
CA LYS A 202 16.80 -16.87 15.49
C LYS A 202 15.35 -16.97 15.93
N CYS A 203 14.51 -16.16 15.33
CA CYS A 203 13.07 -16.32 15.49
C CYS A 203 12.55 -17.45 14.60
N VAL A 204 11.90 -18.46 15.18
CA VAL A 204 11.33 -19.62 14.47
C VAL A 204 9.82 -19.68 14.63
N GLY A 205 9.13 -20.19 13.61
CA GLY A 205 7.67 -20.29 13.56
C GLY A 205 7.13 -19.95 12.16
N ALA A 206 5.84 -20.18 11.92
CA ALA A 206 5.24 -19.89 10.61
C ALA A 206 5.31 -18.40 10.25
N CYS A 207 5.33 -17.55 11.26
CA CYS A 207 5.37 -16.09 11.16
C CYS A 207 6.77 -15.50 11.43
N SER A 208 7.82 -16.30 11.44
CA SER A 208 9.19 -15.79 11.58
C SER A 208 9.59 -14.96 10.35
N PRO A 209 10.49 -13.97 10.50
CA PRO A 209 10.95 -13.14 9.39
C PRO A 209 11.46 -13.94 8.18
N ASP A 210 12.16 -15.04 8.42
CA ASP A 210 12.72 -15.91 7.38
C ASP A 210 11.64 -16.66 6.57
N ASN A 211 10.45 -16.87 7.15
CA ASN A 211 9.33 -17.56 6.52
C ASN A 211 8.32 -16.59 5.86
N LEU A 212 8.36 -15.30 6.23
CA LEU A 212 7.52 -14.27 5.62
C LEU A 212 8.22 -13.70 4.39
N GLY A 213 7.60 -13.83 3.22
CA GLY A 213 8.07 -13.18 2.00
C GLY A 213 7.75 -11.68 1.97
N THR A 214 7.96 -11.09 0.80
CA THR A 214 7.63 -9.69 0.50
C THR A 214 6.28 -9.59 -0.21
N SER A 215 5.19 -10.08 0.40
CA SER A 215 3.86 -10.08 -0.23
C SER A 215 2.79 -9.56 0.72
N TYR A 216 1.56 -9.45 0.20
CA TYR A 216 0.38 -9.09 0.99
C TYR A 216 0.00 -10.15 2.04
N ILE A 217 0.66 -11.31 2.06
CA ILE A 217 0.44 -12.39 3.02
C ILE A 217 1.43 -12.23 4.17
N GLY A 218 0.93 -12.17 5.40
CA GLY A 218 1.77 -11.99 6.59
C GLY A 218 1.05 -12.30 7.89
N CYS A 219 1.61 -11.82 9.01
CA CYS A 219 1.12 -12.17 10.34
C CYS A 219 0.88 -10.97 11.28
N ASP A 220 1.22 -9.75 10.86
CA ASP A 220 1.09 -8.54 11.69
C ASP A 220 0.60 -7.37 10.83
N TYR A 221 -0.56 -6.85 11.14
CA TYR A 221 -1.26 -5.84 10.36
C TYR A 221 -1.81 -4.75 11.25
N TYR A 222 -2.08 -3.58 10.65
CA TYR A 222 -2.87 -2.55 11.29
C TYR A 222 -4.08 -2.21 10.42
N SER A 223 -5.23 -2.02 11.09
CA SER A 223 -6.49 -1.57 10.50
C SER A 223 -6.90 -0.28 11.19
N LEU A 224 -7.45 0.66 10.44
CA LEU A 224 -7.84 1.97 10.96
C LEU A 224 -9.16 2.44 10.37
N VAL A 225 -9.90 3.18 11.18
CA VAL A 225 -11.17 3.79 10.79
C VAL A 225 -10.89 5.11 10.09
N SER A 226 -11.36 5.26 8.84
CA SER A 226 -11.36 6.54 8.13
C SER A 226 -12.67 7.30 8.34
N PRO A 227 -12.70 8.63 8.13
CA PRO A 227 -13.93 9.40 8.11
C PRO A 227 -14.96 8.83 7.13
N ASN A 228 -16.14 8.53 7.66
CA ASN A 228 -17.25 7.97 6.91
C ASN A 228 -18.58 8.48 7.50
N VAL A 229 -19.52 8.88 6.64
CA VAL A 229 -20.83 9.41 7.05
C VAL A 229 -21.80 8.34 7.55
N VAL A 230 -21.46 7.05 7.40
CA VAL A 230 -22.33 5.93 7.79
C VAL A 230 -22.72 5.95 9.28
N GLY A 231 -23.90 5.45 9.59
CA GLY A 231 -24.35 5.27 10.98
C GLY A 231 -23.51 4.25 11.75
N ASN A 232 -23.37 4.42 13.08
CA ASN A 232 -22.59 3.51 13.92
C ASN A 232 -23.25 2.13 14.15
N ASN A 233 -24.44 1.92 13.62
CA ASN A 233 -25.13 0.62 13.62
C ASN A 233 -24.59 -0.35 12.57
N PHE A 234 -23.91 0.16 11.53
CA PHE A 234 -23.19 -0.66 10.56
C PHE A 234 -21.82 -1.06 11.10
N THR A 235 -21.27 -2.14 10.59
CA THR A 235 -20.08 -2.78 11.15
C THR A 235 -18.81 -2.34 10.44
N PHE A 236 -17.88 -1.74 11.18
CA PHE A 236 -16.48 -1.70 10.76
C PHE A 236 -15.87 -3.08 11.00
N ALA A 237 -15.21 -3.65 10.00
CA ALA A 237 -14.72 -5.02 10.10
C ALA A 237 -13.41 -5.23 9.34
N VAL A 238 -12.64 -6.21 9.80
CA VAL A 238 -11.60 -6.84 8.98
C VAL A 238 -12.03 -8.27 8.64
N VAL A 239 -11.67 -8.69 7.43
CA VAL A 239 -11.85 -10.07 6.99
C VAL A 239 -10.50 -10.73 6.90
N VAL A 240 -10.31 -11.79 7.66
CA VAL A 240 -9.08 -12.56 7.74
C VAL A 240 -9.25 -13.82 6.93
N SER A 241 -8.45 -14.00 5.86
CA SER A 241 -8.40 -15.24 5.08
C SER A 241 -7.14 -16.02 5.44
N ASN A 242 -7.34 -17.21 5.99
CA ASN A 242 -6.24 -18.11 6.37
C ASN A 242 -5.83 -18.96 5.17
N VAL A 243 -4.67 -18.64 4.59
CA VAL A 243 -4.11 -19.36 3.44
C VAL A 243 -3.32 -20.60 3.81
N SER A 244 -3.10 -20.85 5.13
CA SER A 244 -2.29 -21.96 5.61
C SER A 244 -3.09 -23.28 5.72
N ALA A 245 -2.39 -24.39 5.93
CA ALA A 245 -2.99 -25.70 6.21
C ALA A 245 -3.29 -25.92 7.71
N GLN A 246 -3.02 -24.93 8.56
CA GLN A 246 -3.26 -24.96 10.01
C GLN A 246 -4.21 -23.84 10.41
N ALA A 247 -4.89 -23.99 11.54
CA ALA A 247 -5.72 -22.91 12.09
C ALA A 247 -4.85 -21.74 12.56
N ALA A 248 -5.30 -20.51 12.27
CA ALA A 248 -4.65 -19.28 12.67
C ALA A 248 -5.37 -18.69 13.90
N ASN A 249 -4.66 -18.50 15.01
CA ASN A 249 -5.17 -17.75 16.13
C ASN A 249 -4.95 -16.25 15.87
N ILE A 250 -5.99 -15.46 16.02
CA ILE A 250 -5.99 -14.02 15.76
C ILE A 250 -6.09 -13.27 17.09
N THR A 251 -5.20 -12.32 17.28
CA THR A 251 -5.22 -11.41 18.42
C THR A 251 -5.33 -9.97 17.92
N VAL A 252 -6.36 -9.26 18.34
CA VAL A 252 -6.58 -7.84 18.02
C VAL A 252 -6.36 -7.01 19.27
N THR A 253 -5.48 -6.01 19.16
CA THR A 253 -5.21 -5.03 20.22
C THR A 253 -5.41 -3.61 19.68
N LYS A 254 -5.65 -2.66 20.60
CA LYS A 254 -5.65 -1.21 20.34
C LYS A 254 -4.78 -0.59 21.45
N GLY A 255 -3.56 -0.17 21.09
CA GLY A 255 -2.53 0.07 22.08
C GLY A 255 -2.33 -1.17 22.98
N ALA A 256 -2.27 -0.96 24.29
CA ALA A 256 -2.13 -2.04 25.28
C ALA A 256 -3.42 -2.84 25.53
N VAL A 257 -4.57 -2.40 24.97
CA VAL A 257 -5.87 -3.02 25.26
C VAL A 257 -6.13 -4.19 24.33
N MET A 258 -6.38 -5.38 24.88
CA MET A 258 -6.90 -6.53 24.15
C MET A 258 -8.35 -6.24 23.74
N VAL A 259 -8.62 -6.18 22.43
CA VAL A 259 -9.95 -5.92 21.88
C VAL A 259 -10.70 -7.23 21.61
N LYS A 260 -10.02 -8.19 20.99
CA LYS A 260 -10.61 -9.46 20.58
C LYS A 260 -9.55 -10.53 20.37
N THR A 261 -9.94 -11.77 20.62
CA THR A 261 -9.23 -12.97 20.13
C THR A 261 -10.21 -13.80 19.31
N ASP A 262 -9.72 -14.44 18.27
CA ASP A 262 -10.52 -15.33 17.42
C ASP A 262 -9.64 -16.43 16.83
N MET A 263 -10.25 -17.40 16.14
CA MET A 263 -9.55 -18.46 15.42
C MET A 263 -10.13 -18.58 14.03
N VAL A 264 -9.26 -18.65 13.02
CA VAL A 264 -9.63 -18.88 11.61
C VAL A 264 -9.18 -20.30 11.24
N PRO A 265 -10.09 -21.21 10.93
CA PRO A 265 -9.72 -22.56 10.50
C PRO A 265 -8.81 -22.54 9.26
N ALA A 266 -8.11 -23.65 9.02
CA ALA A 266 -7.29 -23.81 7.81
C ALA A 266 -8.11 -23.58 6.54
N LYS A 267 -7.54 -22.83 5.57
CA LYS A 267 -8.16 -22.56 4.26
C LYS A 267 -9.58 -21.99 4.34
N SER A 268 -9.85 -21.14 5.35
CA SER A 268 -11.16 -20.52 5.55
C SER A 268 -11.04 -19.02 5.82
N VAL A 269 -12.18 -18.37 5.86
CA VAL A 269 -12.33 -16.93 6.09
C VAL A 269 -13.07 -16.66 7.39
N LYS A 270 -12.73 -15.57 8.05
CA LYS A 270 -13.42 -15.08 9.25
C LYS A 270 -13.60 -13.57 9.21
N VAL A 271 -14.83 -13.14 9.41
CA VAL A 271 -15.14 -11.72 9.68
C VAL A 271 -14.87 -11.41 11.14
N VAL A 272 -14.07 -10.38 11.39
CA VAL A 272 -13.74 -9.86 12.71
C VAL A 272 -14.29 -8.43 12.80
N SER A 273 -15.47 -8.29 13.41
CA SER A 273 -16.10 -6.98 13.67
C SER A 273 -15.32 -6.23 14.72
N LEU A 274 -15.05 -4.95 14.48
CA LEU A 274 -14.32 -4.04 15.36
C LEU A 274 -15.17 -2.81 15.69
N PRO A 275 -15.03 -2.23 16.89
CA PRO A 275 -15.67 -0.97 17.20
C PRO A 275 -15.23 0.17 16.28
N TRP A 276 -16.12 1.12 15.99
CA TRP A 276 -15.72 2.37 15.36
C TRP A 276 -14.82 3.19 16.29
N VAL A 277 -13.68 3.66 15.82
CA VAL A 277 -12.86 4.67 16.50
C VAL A 277 -13.47 6.03 16.19
N THR A 278 -14.29 6.52 17.12
CA THR A 278 -15.13 7.72 16.91
C THR A 278 -14.32 8.98 16.64
N GLU A 279 -13.11 9.06 17.18
CA GLU A 279 -12.17 10.16 16.98
C GLU A 279 -11.69 10.25 15.53
N LEU A 280 -11.56 9.11 14.84
CA LEU A 280 -11.12 9.02 13.45
C LEU A 280 -12.29 9.10 12.47
N LYS A 281 -13.48 8.64 12.88
CA LYS A 281 -14.66 8.56 11.99
C LYS A 281 -15.18 9.92 11.53
N GLY A 282 -14.92 10.99 12.26
CA GLY A 282 -15.36 12.36 11.93
C GLY A 282 -14.28 13.15 11.19
N GLY A 283 -14.71 14.00 10.23
CA GLY A 283 -13.86 15.02 9.62
C GLY A 283 -13.47 16.13 10.62
N GLY A 284 -13.08 17.29 10.11
CA GLY A 284 -12.68 18.47 10.89
C GLY A 284 -11.20 18.77 10.81
N ALA A 285 -10.59 19.31 11.86
CA ALA A 285 -9.15 19.56 11.89
C ALA A 285 -8.36 18.26 11.76
N SER A 286 -7.21 18.33 11.08
CA SER A 286 -6.23 17.24 11.08
C SER A 286 -5.76 16.95 12.50
N LYS A 287 -5.46 15.70 12.82
CA LYS A 287 -5.23 15.29 14.21
C LYS A 287 -4.28 14.09 14.31
N ILE A 288 -3.72 13.89 15.50
CA ILE A 288 -3.10 12.62 15.89
C ILE A 288 -4.05 11.97 16.90
N VAL A 289 -4.38 10.70 16.67
CA VAL A 289 -5.13 9.86 17.61
C VAL A 289 -4.18 8.81 18.16
N VAL A 290 -3.88 8.92 19.45
CA VAL A 290 -3.00 7.98 20.15
C VAL A 290 -3.67 6.62 20.19
N ASP A 291 -2.89 5.56 19.92
CA ASP A 291 -3.42 4.20 19.79
C ASP A 291 -4.65 4.12 18.87
N GLY A 292 -4.68 4.91 17.78
CA GLY A 292 -5.84 5.04 16.90
C GLY A 292 -6.13 3.81 16.06
N ALA A 293 -5.11 3.01 15.76
CA ALA A 293 -5.20 1.82 14.91
C ALA A 293 -5.41 0.55 15.73
N TYR A 294 -6.08 -0.44 15.11
CA TYR A 294 -6.14 -1.81 15.59
C TYR A 294 -4.94 -2.59 15.06
N ARG A 295 -4.15 -3.22 15.93
CA ARG A 295 -3.11 -4.17 15.54
C ARG A 295 -3.69 -5.58 15.54
N ILE A 296 -3.56 -6.27 14.41
CA ILE A 296 -4.06 -7.63 14.19
C ILE A 296 -2.85 -8.56 14.00
N ARG A 297 -2.64 -9.49 14.94
CA ARG A 297 -1.57 -10.49 14.88
C ARG A 297 -2.14 -11.87 14.71
N SER A 298 -1.46 -12.70 13.91
CA SER A 298 -1.86 -14.07 13.56
C SER A 298 -0.73 -15.04 13.82
N THR A 299 -1.05 -16.29 14.25
CA THR A 299 -0.07 -17.37 14.41
C THR A 299 0.26 -18.13 13.13
N GLN A 300 -0.41 -17.78 12.02
CA GLN A 300 -0.17 -18.32 10.68
C GLN A 300 -0.22 -17.17 9.67
N PRO A 301 0.48 -17.25 8.54
CA PRO A 301 0.34 -16.28 7.46
C PRO A 301 -1.10 -16.21 6.94
N VAL A 302 -1.67 -15.01 6.91
CA VAL A 302 -3.05 -14.70 6.49
C VAL A 302 -3.04 -13.58 5.48
N THR A 303 -4.17 -13.35 4.81
CA THR A 303 -4.47 -12.10 4.10
C THR A 303 -5.53 -11.32 4.87
N LEU A 304 -5.47 -10.00 4.82
CA LEU A 304 -6.36 -9.14 5.59
C LEU A 304 -7.00 -8.06 4.71
N TYR A 305 -8.32 -7.95 4.79
CA TYR A 305 -9.11 -6.93 4.10
C TYR A 305 -9.87 -6.11 5.13
N GLN A 306 -9.90 -4.79 4.96
CA GLN A 306 -10.68 -3.87 5.77
C GLN A 306 -11.95 -3.48 5.02
N TYR A 307 -13.07 -3.36 5.72
CA TYR A 307 -14.36 -2.91 5.17
C TYR A 307 -14.93 -1.77 6.03
N SER A 308 -15.29 -0.70 5.39
CA SER A 308 -15.76 0.54 6.01
C SER A 308 -17.07 1.05 5.38
N PRO A 309 -18.25 0.47 5.75
CA PRO A 309 -18.49 -0.72 6.55
C PRO A 309 -18.55 -2.02 5.75
N LEU A 310 -18.75 -3.15 6.45
CA LEU A 310 -18.90 -4.46 5.81
C LEU A 310 -20.24 -4.62 5.09
N GLU A 311 -21.34 -4.26 5.75
CA GLU A 311 -22.67 -4.43 5.19
C GLU A 311 -23.04 -3.25 4.30
N TYR A 312 -23.59 -3.53 3.10
CA TYR A 312 -24.26 -2.49 2.33
C TYR A 312 -25.74 -2.36 2.70
N GLN A 313 -26.32 -3.39 3.34
CA GLN A 313 -27.68 -3.36 3.85
C GLN A 313 -27.78 -4.08 5.20
N LEU A 314 -28.40 -3.45 6.19
CA LEU A 314 -28.65 -4.00 7.51
C LEU A 314 -30.06 -3.63 8.00
N GLY A 315 -30.90 -4.66 8.28
CA GLY A 315 -32.26 -4.45 8.78
C GLY A 315 -33.15 -3.59 7.88
N GLY A 316 -32.95 -3.66 6.57
CA GLY A 316 -33.71 -2.88 5.58
C GLY A 316 -33.16 -1.44 5.37
N GLN A 317 -32.09 -1.06 6.06
CA GLN A 317 -31.39 0.20 5.83
C GLN A 317 -30.16 -0.03 4.97
N PHE A 318 -29.95 0.80 3.96
CA PHE A 318 -28.75 0.82 3.14
C PHE A 318 -27.70 1.75 3.71
N THR A 319 -26.43 1.42 3.56
CA THR A 319 -25.31 2.25 3.98
C THR A 319 -25.13 3.46 3.08
N TYR A 320 -25.22 3.25 1.76
CA TYR A 320 -24.90 4.22 0.72
C TYR A 320 -23.49 4.83 0.82
N THR A 321 -22.56 4.11 1.43
CA THR A 321 -21.19 4.63 1.66
C THR A 321 -20.25 3.51 2.15
N ASN A 322 -19.90 2.59 1.23
CA ASN A 322 -18.97 1.49 1.50
C ASN A 322 -17.73 1.61 0.61
N ASP A 323 -16.61 1.20 1.14
CA ASP A 323 -15.45 0.77 0.37
C ASP A 323 -14.66 -0.28 1.16
N ALA A 324 -13.63 -0.83 0.54
CA ALA A 324 -12.77 -1.84 1.14
C ALA A 324 -11.33 -1.67 0.66
N SER A 325 -10.38 -2.02 1.51
CA SER A 325 -8.96 -1.97 1.20
C SER A 325 -8.27 -3.30 1.52
N LEU A 326 -7.34 -3.71 0.67
CA LEU A 326 -6.39 -4.77 0.99
C LEU A 326 -5.32 -4.22 1.92
N LEU A 327 -5.15 -4.81 3.11
CA LEU A 327 -4.12 -4.40 4.05
C LEU A 327 -2.79 -5.12 3.81
N MET A 328 -1.69 -4.39 4.00
CA MET A 328 -0.34 -4.92 3.87
C MET A 328 0.25 -5.25 5.25
N PRO A 329 0.93 -6.40 5.41
CA PRO A 329 1.58 -6.74 6.66
C PRO A 329 2.76 -5.81 6.96
N THR A 330 3.09 -5.65 8.23
CA THR A 330 4.08 -4.68 8.70
C THR A 330 5.49 -4.90 8.17
N ASN A 331 5.85 -6.13 7.78
CA ASN A 331 7.17 -6.48 7.24
C ASN A 331 7.44 -5.92 5.82
N VAL A 332 6.41 -5.38 5.15
CA VAL A 332 6.52 -4.77 3.81
C VAL A 332 6.22 -3.28 3.79
N TRP A 333 6.03 -2.66 4.94
CA TRP A 333 5.84 -1.21 5.04
C TRP A 333 7.11 -0.46 4.67
N GLY A 334 6.96 0.74 4.09
CA GLY A 334 8.06 1.56 3.61
C GLY A 334 8.30 2.83 4.41
N LEU A 335 9.29 3.59 3.95
CA LEU A 335 9.70 4.87 4.56
C LEU A 335 9.25 6.09 3.76
N ASP A 336 8.69 5.89 2.57
CA ASP A 336 8.41 6.94 1.60
C ASP A 336 7.20 6.58 0.74
N THR A 337 6.10 7.34 0.86
CA THR A 337 4.84 7.06 0.18
C THR A 337 4.26 8.33 -0.42
N VAL A 338 3.63 8.23 -1.58
CA VAL A 338 2.81 9.29 -2.18
C VAL A 338 1.36 9.04 -1.80
N ALA A 339 0.76 9.97 -1.06
CA ALA A 339 -0.64 9.90 -0.68
C ALA A 339 -1.54 10.13 -1.90
N ILE A 340 -2.57 9.30 -2.03
CA ILE A 340 -3.61 9.40 -3.05
C ILE A 340 -4.93 9.66 -2.33
N ALA A 341 -5.57 10.77 -2.67
CA ALA A 341 -6.86 11.19 -2.11
C ALA A 341 -7.74 11.73 -3.24
N ARG A 342 -8.78 12.47 -2.90
CA ARG A 342 -9.59 13.24 -3.84
C ARG A 342 -9.85 14.64 -3.31
N ASN A 343 -10.34 15.51 -4.18
CA ASN A 343 -10.70 16.87 -3.81
C ASN A 343 -11.88 16.88 -2.82
N THR A 344 -11.87 17.85 -1.91
CA THR A 344 -12.99 18.14 -1.01
C THR A 344 -14.31 18.25 -1.79
N LEU A 345 -15.37 17.65 -1.26
CA LEU A 345 -16.72 17.76 -1.82
C LEU A 345 -17.68 18.33 -0.78
N ASN A 346 -18.24 19.52 -1.03
CA ASN A 346 -19.24 20.16 -0.14
C ASN A 346 -18.82 20.19 1.34
N GLY A 347 -17.53 20.39 1.61
CA GLY A 347 -16.95 20.38 2.96
C GLY A 347 -16.61 19.00 3.51
N LEU A 348 -16.89 17.92 2.78
CA LEU A 348 -16.43 16.58 3.10
C LEU A 348 -15.00 16.40 2.58
N PRO A 349 -14.03 16.04 3.45
CA PRO A 349 -12.62 16.02 3.07
C PRO A 349 -12.21 14.81 2.25
N GLY A 350 -11.24 15.01 1.35
CA GLY A 350 -10.28 13.98 0.98
C GLY A 350 -9.25 13.83 2.09
N ILE A 351 -8.72 12.64 2.28
CA ILE A 351 -8.01 12.26 3.50
C ILE A 351 -6.79 11.43 3.13
N TYR A 352 -5.72 11.56 3.91
CA TYR A 352 -4.77 10.48 4.08
C TYR A 352 -4.50 10.27 5.56
N GLU A 353 -4.19 9.03 5.92
CA GLU A 353 -3.90 8.60 7.27
C GLU A 353 -2.55 7.88 7.32
N VAL A 354 -1.79 8.11 8.39
CA VAL A 354 -0.46 7.51 8.58
C VAL A 354 -0.43 6.78 9.91
N VAL A 355 -0.05 5.50 9.89
CA VAL A 355 0.14 4.67 11.08
C VAL A 355 1.60 4.31 11.25
N ALA A 356 2.14 4.49 12.46
CA ALA A 356 3.50 4.10 12.79
C ALA A 356 3.58 2.66 13.30
N ARG A 357 4.62 1.93 12.85
CA ARG A 357 4.92 0.56 13.30
C ARG A 357 5.69 0.53 14.61
N TYR A 358 6.44 1.59 14.92
CA TYR A 358 7.36 1.66 16.05
C TYR A 358 7.27 2.99 16.77
N ASP A 359 7.58 2.98 18.06
CA ASP A 359 7.68 4.18 18.87
C ASP A 359 8.71 5.17 18.33
N ASN A 360 8.46 6.46 18.60
CA ASN A 360 9.32 7.56 18.20
C ASN A 360 9.61 7.61 16.69
N THR A 361 8.63 7.25 15.85
CA THR A 361 8.70 7.35 14.38
C THR A 361 8.52 8.81 13.97
N LYS A 362 9.51 9.40 13.32
CA LYS A 362 9.43 10.76 12.78
C LYS A 362 8.84 10.73 11.39
N VAL A 363 7.72 11.41 11.20
CA VAL A 363 7.03 11.53 9.93
C VAL A 363 7.13 12.96 9.42
N THR A 364 7.65 13.14 8.22
CA THR A 364 7.73 14.43 7.50
C THR A 364 6.75 14.41 6.34
N VAL A 365 5.92 15.44 6.26
CA VAL A 365 4.90 15.60 5.22
C VAL A 365 5.27 16.79 4.33
N VAL A 366 5.33 16.53 3.02
CA VAL A 366 5.62 17.53 1.99
C VAL A 366 4.44 17.55 1.02
N PRO A 367 3.66 18.64 0.95
CA PRO A 367 2.52 18.74 0.04
C PRO A 367 2.98 18.68 -1.42
N SER A 368 2.10 18.24 -2.31
CA SER A 368 2.34 18.30 -3.74
C SER A 368 2.43 19.76 -4.24
N ALA A 369 3.04 19.96 -5.40
CA ALA A 369 3.14 21.28 -6.02
C ALA A 369 1.75 21.83 -6.47
N THR A 370 0.78 20.96 -6.72
CA THR A 370 -0.62 21.32 -7.04
C THR A 370 -1.40 21.76 -5.81
N GLY A 371 -0.88 21.51 -4.62
CA GLY A 371 -1.14 22.15 -3.35
C GLY A 371 -2.61 22.25 -2.94
N GLY A 372 -3.24 21.14 -2.56
CA GLY A 372 -4.45 21.19 -1.75
C GLY A 372 -4.18 21.88 -0.42
N ILE A 373 -5.15 22.64 0.09
CA ILE A 373 -5.11 23.14 1.47
C ILE A 373 -5.74 22.12 2.41
N ILE A 374 -5.29 22.11 3.65
CA ILE A 374 -5.80 21.21 4.67
C ILE A 374 -6.44 21.94 5.85
N ASN A 375 -7.29 21.27 6.58
CA ASN A 375 -7.72 21.67 7.91
C ASN A 375 -6.56 21.44 8.87
N ALA A 376 -5.83 22.51 9.21
CA ALA A 376 -4.62 22.43 10.04
C ALA A 376 -4.87 21.75 11.38
N GLY A 377 -3.89 21.00 11.86
CA GLY A 377 -3.93 20.30 13.14
C GLY A 377 -2.99 19.10 13.17
N GLY A 378 -2.86 18.41 14.29
CA GLY A 378 -1.98 17.25 14.44
C GLY A 378 -0.51 17.51 14.07
N GLY A 379 -0.04 18.76 14.18
CA GLY A 379 1.33 19.15 13.78
C GLY A 379 1.49 19.48 12.29
N ILE A 380 0.40 19.46 11.51
CA ILE A 380 0.42 19.79 10.08
C ILE A 380 -0.19 21.17 9.85
N ALA A 381 0.52 22.04 9.13
CA ALA A 381 0.09 23.40 8.81
C ALA A 381 -0.96 23.41 7.68
N ALA A 382 -1.71 24.51 7.54
CA ALA A 382 -2.78 24.65 6.54
C ALA A 382 -2.30 24.49 5.08
N ASN A 383 -1.01 24.71 4.82
CA ASN A 383 -0.40 24.47 3.51
C ASN A 383 0.04 23.02 3.28
N GLY A 384 -0.26 22.10 4.21
CA GLY A 384 0.07 20.68 4.12
C GLY A 384 1.48 20.30 4.57
N THR A 385 2.32 21.26 5.02
CA THR A 385 3.66 20.93 5.53
C THR A 385 3.62 20.55 7.00
N GLY A 386 4.45 19.61 7.42
CA GLY A 386 4.59 19.25 8.82
C GLY A 386 5.66 18.22 9.10
N MET A 387 6.04 18.14 10.38
CA MET A 387 6.86 17.06 10.92
C MET A 387 6.28 16.68 12.29
N VAL A 388 6.00 15.39 12.47
CA VAL A 388 5.40 14.87 13.69
C VAL A 388 6.17 13.64 14.17
N THR A 389 6.01 13.29 15.44
CA THR A 389 6.49 12.03 16.00
C THR A 389 5.27 11.20 16.38
N LEU A 390 5.23 9.95 15.91
CA LEU A 390 4.21 8.98 16.21
C LEU A 390 4.82 7.82 17.01
N ASN A 391 4.06 7.22 17.90
CA ASN A 391 4.38 5.96 18.54
C ASN A 391 3.65 4.81 17.83
N GLU A 392 3.96 3.57 18.22
CA GLU A 392 3.32 2.38 17.66
C GLU A 392 1.78 2.50 17.77
N GLY A 393 1.08 2.33 16.64
CA GLY A 393 -0.38 2.38 16.58
C GLY A 393 -1.02 3.77 16.60
N ASP A 394 -0.23 4.84 16.76
CA ASP A 394 -0.74 6.21 16.60
C ASP A 394 -1.14 6.46 15.15
N VAL A 395 -2.23 7.20 14.96
CA VAL A 395 -2.77 7.58 13.64
C VAL A 395 -2.69 9.08 13.47
N LEU A 396 -1.91 9.54 12.50
CA LEU A 396 -2.02 10.91 11.97
C LEU A 396 -3.10 10.90 10.87
N GLN A 397 -4.21 11.61 11.10
CA GLN A 397 -5.25 11.84 10.10
C GLN A 397 -5.15 13.27 9.57
N VAL A 398 -4.99 13.41 8.24
CA VAL A 398 -4.91 14.72 7.57
C VAL A 398 -6.12 14.87 6.65
N ASN A 399 -6.89 15.92 6.90
CA ASN A 399 -8.14 16.22 6.20
C ASN A 399 -7.95 17.42 5.27
N SER A 400 -8.33 17.31 3.98
CA SER A 400 -8.37 18.46 3.09
C SER A 400 -9.39 19.50 3.57
N ALA A 401 -9.11 20.77 3.33
CA ALA A 401 -10.04 21.85 3.59
C ALA A 401 -10.79 22.25 2.30
N ALA A 402 -11.92 22.94 2.45
CA ALA A 402 -12.57 23.55 1.29
C ALA A 402 -11.65 24.60 0.67
N GLY A 403 -11.23 24.40 -0.57
CA GLY A 403 -10.30 25.28 -1.30
C GLY A 403 -10.95 26.41 -2.04
N GLY A 404 -12.27 26.58 -1.94
CA GLY A 404 -13.05 27.55 -2.67
C GLY A 404 -13.04 27.22 -4.17
N GLY A 405 -14.06 26.55 -4.64
CA GLY A 405 -14.33 26.36 -6.08
C GLY A 405 -15.25 27.44 -6.59
N GLU A 406 -15.20 27.73 -7.89
CA GLU A 406 -16.28 28.45 -8.58
C GLU A 406 -17.56 27.61 -8.50
N PRO A 407 -18.73 28.20 -8.41
CA PRO A 407 -19.97 27.44 -8.48
C PRO A 407 -19.99 26.53 -9.71
N ASN A 408 -20.30 25.25 -9.52
CA ASN A 408 -20.32 24.20 -10.55
C ASN A 408 -18.92 23.79 -11.08
N MET A 409 -17.87 23.98 -10.31
CA MET A 409 -16.53 23.45 -10.57
C MET A 409 -16.05 22.57 -9.41
N PRO A 410 -15.19 21.57 -9.64
CA PRO A 410 -14.62 20.78 -8.55
C PRO A 410 -13.83 21.67 -7.59
N ASP A 411 -13.89 21.37 -6.30
CA ASP A 411 -13.05 22.03 -5.31
C ASP A 411 -11.57 21.82 -5.66
N LYS A 412 -10.78 22.89 -5.57
CA LYS A 412 -9.35 22.85 -5.90
C LYS A 412 -8.48 22.22 -4.82
N SER A 413 -9.04 21.95 -3.65
CA SER A 413 -8.31 21.34 -2.54
C SER A 413 -8.25 19.81 -2.69
N ASP A 414 -7.28 19.34 -3.42
CA ASP A 414 -6.93 17.91 -3.56
C ASP A 414 -5.52 17.69 -3.01
N ILE A 415 -5.40 16.86 -1.99
CA ILE A 415 -4.13 16.57 -1.29
C ILE A 415 -3.38 15.38 -1.86
N THR A 416 -3.83 14.85 -3.00
CA THR A 416 -3.08 13.84 -3.78
C THR A 416 -1.70 14.36 -4.15
N GLY A 417 -0.71 13.46 -4.12
CA GLY A 417 0.67 13.78 -4.45
C GLY A 417 1.48 14.29 -3.24
N THR A 418 0.84 14.42 -2.07
CA THR A 418 1.55 14.70 -0.83
C THR A 418 2.55 13.58 -0.54
N ARG A 419 3.81 13.94 -0.27
CA ARG A 419 4.86 12.99 0.07
C ARG A 419 4.94 12.78 1.57
N VAL A 420 4.76 11.55 2.02
CA VAL A 420 4.92 11.12 3.41
C VAL A 420 6.23 10.37 3.53
N LYS A 421 7.18 10.91 4.30
CA LYS A 421 8.48 10.31 4.58
C LYS A 421 8.64 10.05 6.07
N SER A 422 9.28 8.94 6.42
CA SER A 422 9.53 8.56 7.80
C SER A 422 10.93 8.00 8.00
N ASP A 423 11.40 7.98 9.25
CA ASP A 423 12.66 7.35 9.63
C ASP A 423 12.50 5.87 10.02
N LYS A 424 11.25 5.43 10.20
CA LYS A 424 10.86 4.02 10.46
C LYS A 424 9.61 3.68 9.65
N PRO A 425 9.36 2.39 9.36
CA PRO A 425 8.24 1.99 8.52
C PRO A 425 6.88 2.51 8.97
N VAL A 426 6.09 3.03 8.02
CA VAL A 426 4.73 3.51 8.21
C VAL A 426 3.80 2.95 7.15
N MET A 427 2.52 2.87 7.46
CA MET A 427 1.44 2.62 6.51
C MET A 427 0.76 3.94 6.18
N VAL A 428 0.41 4.14 4.92
CA VAL A 428 -0.37 5.30 4.46
C VAL A 428 -1.64 4.79 3.78
N LEU A 429 -2.80 5.23 4.28
CA LEU A 429 -4.11 4.99 3.68
C LEU A 429 -4.63 6.28 3.05
N GLY A 430 -5.08 6.22 1.81
CA GLY A 430 -5.81 7.31 1.15
C GLY A 430 -7.30 7.08 1.26
N ALA A 431 -8.10 8.14 1.51
CA ALA A 431 -9.52 7.99 1.72
C ALA A 431 -10.29 9.26 1.32
N HIS A 432 -11.62 9.16 1.29
CA HIS A 432 -12.54 10.28 1.22
C HIS A 432 -13.80 9.99 2.04
N ASN A 433 -14.28 10.98 2.77
CA ASN A 433 -15.47 10.83 3.61
C ASN A 433 -16.71 10.42 2.81
N CYS A 434 -17.03 11.14 1.72
CA CYS A 434 -18.06 10.81 0.73
C CYS A 434 -17.86 11.71 -0.49
N THR A 435 -17.64 11.17 -1.70
CA THR A 435 -17.33 11.96 -2.89
C THR A 435 -18.08 11.50 -4.13
N TYR A 436 -18.29 12.42 -5.07
CA TYR A 436 -18.82 12.13 -6.41
C TYR A 436 -17.68 11.86 -7.39
N ILE A 437 -17.88 10.93 -8.31
CA ILE A 437 -16.97 10.67 -9.43
C ILE A 437 -17.78 10.48 -10.72
N PRO A 438 -17.72 11.42 -11.67
CA PRO A 438 -17.09 12.75 -11.57
C PRO A 438 -17.80 13.66 -10.56
N TRP A 439 -17.13 14.73 -10.14
CA TRP A 439 -17.57 15.65 -9.07
C TRP A 439 -19.00 16.23 -9.20
N ASN A 440 -19.56 16.23 -10.39
CA ASN A 440 -20.90 16.76 -10.71
C ASN A 440 -21.95 15.67 -10.95
N SER A 441 -21.67 14.46 -10.60
CA SER A 441 -22.57 13.30 -10.79
C SER A 441 -23.01 12.75 -9.45
N CYS A 442 -24.31 12.66 -9.19
CA CYS A 442 -24.81 11.94 -8.01
C CYS A 442 -24.48 10.43 -8.13
N CYS A 443 -24.23 9.67 -7.12
CA CYS A 443 -24.31 9.94 -5.71
C CYS A 443 -22.95 9.65 -5.06
N CYS A 444 -22.74 10.12 -3.82
CA CYS A 444 -21.42 10.00 -3.21
C CYS A 444 -21.26 8.71 -2.44
N ASP A 445 -20.02 8.21 -2.43
CA ASP A 445 -19.60 7.09 -1.60
C ASP A 445 -18.30 7.40 -0.86
N HIS A 446 -18.04 6.65 0.20
CA HIS A 446 -16.76 6.59 0.88
C HIS A 446 -15.70 6.02 -0.06
N LEU A 447 -14.46 6.45 0.10
CA LEU A 447 -13.31 5.85 -0.56
C LEU A 447 -12.27 5.49 0.48
N GLU A 448 -11.66 4.32 0.34
CA GLU A 448 -10.44 3.99 1.08
C GLU A 448 -9.57 3.00 0.31
N GLU A 449 -8.26 3.23 0.28
CA GLU A 449 -7.30 2.28 -0.25
C GLU A 449 -5.90 2.55 0.29
N LEU A 450 -5.17 1.49 0.57
CA LEU A 450 -3.79 1.55 1.03
C LEU A 450 -2.87 2.02 -0.10
N ASN A 451 -2.00 2.99 0.20
CA ASN A 451 -1.04 3.51 -0.77
C ASN A 451 0.30 2.79 -0.66
N LEU A 452 0.82 2.32 -1.80
CA LEU A 452 2.09 1.61 -1.84
C LEU A 452 3.29 2.54 -1.56
N PRO A 453 4.30 2.06 -0.84
CA PRO A 453 5.59 2.73 -0.75
C PRO A 453 6.20 2.94 -2.13
N VAL A 454 6.93 4.04 -2.31
CA VAL A 454 7.56 4.39 -3.61
C VAL A 454 8.52 3.31 -4.10
N ASP A 455 9.15 2.59 -3.18
CA ASP A 455 10.06 1.51 -3.55
C ASP A 455 9.33 0.32 -4.22
N ASN A 456 8.04 0.16 -3.97
CA ASN A 456 7.20 -0.88 -4.57
C ASN A 456 6.45 -0.41 -5.82
N LEU A 457 6.48 0.89 -6.15
CA LEU A 457 5.92 1.43 -7.39
C LEU A 457 6.82 1.12 -8.59
N ALA A 458 6.23 1.14 -9.78
CA ALA A 458 6.92 0.86 -11.04
C ALA A 458 6.67 1.93 -12.11
N LYS A 459 7.16 1.64 -13.31
CA LYS A 459 7.02 2.49 -14.51
C LYS A 459 5.93 1.97 -15.45
N GLU A 460 5.47 0.73 -15.26
CA GLU A 460 4.54 0.06 -16.16
C GLU A 460 3.36 -0.57 -15.41
N TYR A 461 2.15 -0.29 -15.89
CA TYR A 461 0.92 -0.82 -15.34
C TYR A 461 -0.04 -1.23 -16.45
N ILE A 462 -0.73 -2.35 -16.27
CA ILE A 462 -1.91 -2.70 -17.05
C ILE A 462 -3.13 -2.25 -16.27
N VAL A 463 -3.89 -1.33 -16.83
CA VAL A 463 -5.06 -0.69 -16.23
C VAL A 463 -6.31 -1.23 -16.89
N THR A 464 -7.20 -1.86 -16.12
CA THR A 464 -8.32 -2.64 -16.66
C THR A 464 -9.68 -2.12 -16.22
N THR A 465 -10.62 -2.08 -17.14
CA THR A 465 -11.98 -1.60 -16.93
C THR A 465 -12.82 -2.64 -16.20
N PRO A 466 -13.59 -2.28 -15.17
CA PRO A 466 -14.50 -3.19 -14.50
C PRO A 466 -15.74 -3.50 -15.36
N PHE A 467 -16.40 -4.63 -15.08
CA PHE A 467 -17.79 -4.83 -15.45
C PHE A 467 -18.72 -4.07 -14.51
N VAL A 468 -19.84 -3.61 -15.04
CA VAL A 468 -20.98 -3.11 -14.28
C VAL A 468 -22.21 -3.90 -14.67
N LYS A 469 -23.01 -4.28 -13.69
CA LYS A 469 -24.23 -5.05 -13.92
C LYS A 469 -25.39 -4.44 -13.14
N ALA A 470 -26.32 -3.83 -13.83
CA ALA A 470 -27.60 -3.46 -13.24
C ALA A 470 -28.47 -4.72 -12.99
N PRO A 471 -29.40 -4.68 -12.03
CA PRO A 471 -30.34 -5.77 -11.81
C PRO A 471 -31.00 -6.23 -13.12
N MET A 472 -31.09 -7.55 -13.33
CA MET A 472 -31.69 -8.17 -14.53
C MET A 472 -30.96 -7.96 -15.86
N GLU A 473 -29.79 -7.27 -15.87
CA GLU A 473 -28.98 -7.05 -17.07
C GLU A 473 -27.77 -7.99 -17.14
N ASN A 474 -27.22 -8.15 -18.35
CA ASN A 474 -25.89 -8.76 -18.51
C ASN A 474 -24.80 -7.77 -18.13
N PRO A 475 -23.66 -8.25 -17.63
CA PRO A 475 -22.52 -7.36 -17.33
C PRO A 475 -22.08 -6.58 -18.58
N LYS A 476 -21.75 -5.31 -18.38
CA LYS A 476 -21.24 -4.39 -19.42
C LYS A 476 -19.94 -3.75 -18.95
N ILE A 477 -19.04 -3.45 -19.88
CA ILE A 477 -17.87 -2.60 -19.61
C ILE A 477 -18.37 -1.17 -19.41
N LYS A 478 -17.88 -0.50 -18.36
CA LYS A 478 -18.19 0.90 -18.07
C LYS A 478 -16.90 1.70 -17.92
N ALA A 479 -17.01 2.99 -18.24
CA ALA A 479 -15.92 3.92 -17.97
C ALA A 479 -15.64 4.01 -16.46
N ARG A 480 -14.38 4.28 -16.16
CA ARG A 480 -13.90 4.61 -14.82
C ARG A 480 -12.93 5.78 -14.90
N MET A 481 -12.68 6.42 -13.79
CA MET A 481 -11.64 7.43 -13.67
C MET A 481 -10.31 6.74 -13.32
N VAL A 482 -9.25 7.05 -14.05
CA VAL A 482 -7.88 6.59 -13.77
C VAL A 482 -7.03 7.81 -13.44
N ARG A 483 -6.31 7.76 -12.32
CA ARG A 483 -5.41 8.81 -11.87
C ARG A 483 -3.98 8.28 -11.85
N MET A 484 -3.07 8.95 -12.53
CA MET A 484 -1.62 8.69 -12.56
C MET A 484 -0.91 9.80 -11.80
N VAL A 485 -0.10 9.46 -10.81
CA VAL A 485 0.60 10.41 -9.92
C VAL A 485 2.10 10.27 -10.09
N ALA A 486 2.80 11.36 -10.39
CA ALA A 486 4.25 11.37 -10.54
C ALA A 486 4.97 11.29 -9.19
N THR A 487 6.03 10.47 -9.11
CA THR A 487 6.94 10.45 -7.97
C THR A 487 8.16 11.36 -8.15
N THR A 488 8.41 11.81 -9.39
CA THR A 488 9.62 12.51 -9.81
C THR A 488 9.26 13.61 -10.81
N ASP A 489 9.99 14.74 -10.77
CA ASP A 489 9.83 15.85 -11.73
C ASP A 489 10.09 15.38 -13.17
N GLY A 490 9.30 15.88 -14.12
CA GLY A 490 9.46 15.58 -15.54
C GLY A 490 9.06 14.15 -15.93
N THR A 491 8.07 13.59 -15.23
CA THR A 491 7.51 12.28 -15.58
C THR A 491 6.76 12.35 -16.90
N THR A 492 7.14 11.52 -17.87
CA THR A 492 6.44 11.36 -19.15
C THR A 492 5.62 10.09 -19.15
N LEU A 493 4.47 10.12 -19.86
CA LEU A 493 3.50 9.03 -19.92
C LEU A 493 3.22 8.65 -21.38
N SER A 494 3.11 7.35 -21.64
CA SER A 494 2.64 6.80 -22.91
C SER A 494 1.61 5.69 -22.67
N TYR A 495 0.75 5.44 -23.65
CA TYR A 495 -0.40 4.55 -23.52
C TYR A 495 -0.50 3.59 -24.69
N ASP A 496 -0.77 2.30 -24.42
CA ASP A 496 -1.02 1.27 -25.43
C ASP A 496 -2.28 0.45 -25.06
N PRO A 497 -3.37 0.52 -25.82
CA PRO A 497 -3.59 1.43 -26.96
C PRO A 497 -3.65 2.90 -26.52
N PRO A 498 -3.39 3.83 -27.44
CA PRO A 498 -3.43 5.27 -27.15
C PRO A 498 -4.77 5.70 -26.54
N GLN A 499 -4.71 6.57 -25.53
CA GLN A 499 -5.89 7.13 -24.85
C GLN A 499 -6.11 8.56 -25.33
N ALA A 500 -7.30 8.83 -25.91
CA ALA A 500 -7.61 10.13 -26.47
C ALA A 500 -7.65 11.21 -25.38
N GLY A 501 -6.90 12.31 -25.59
CA GLY A 501 -6.84 13.44 -24.65
C GLY A 501 -6.07 13.15 -23.35
N ALA A 502 -5.45 11.98 -23.22
CA ALA A 502 -4.65 11.64 -22.04
C ALA A 502 -3.37 12.50 -21.97
N PRO A 503 -3.04 13.06 -20.80
CA PRO A 503 -1.79 13.80 -20.61
C PRO A 503 -0.56 12.89 -20.84
N THR A 504 0.47 13.45 -21.47
CA THR A 504 1.72 12.73 -21.77
C THR A 504 2.87 13.17 -20.89
N MET A 505 2.65 14.13 -19.97
CA MET A 505 3.68 14.69 -19.09
C MET A 505 3.08 15.19 -17.79
N LEU A 506 3.78 14.92 -16.69
CA LEU A 506 3.57 15.48 -15.35
C LEU A 506 4.84 16.25 -14.98
N ALA A 507 4.71 17.56 -14.75
CA ALA A 507 5.86 18.44 -14.64
C ALA A 507 6.63 18.30 -13.31
N LYS A 508 5.91 18.05 -12.23
CA LYS A 508 6.43 17.96 -10.87
C LYS A 508 6.08 16.67 -10.18
N ALA A 509 6.93 16.25 -9.25
CA ALA A 509 6.60 15.21 -8.30
C ALA A 509 5.33 15.61 -7.51
N GLY A 510 4.39 14.68 -7.39
CA GLY A 510 3.08 14.93 -6.80
C GLY A 510 2.03 15.48 -7.77
N ASP A 511 2.41 15.93 -8.98
CA ASP A 511 1.43 16.22 -10.04
C ASP A 511 0.70 14.94 -10.43
N TYR A 512 -0.57 15.09 -10.80
CA TYR A 512 -1.36 13.96 -11.30
C TYR A 512 -2.14 14.33 -12.57
N ALA A 513 -2.50 13.29 -13.31
CA ALA A 513 -3.39 13.36 -14.46
C ALA A 513 -4.56 12.40 -14.28
N GLU A 514 -5.74 12.79 -14.75
CA GLU A 514 -6.93 11.95 -14.76
C GLU A 514 -7.42 11.71 -16.17
N ILE A 515 -7.86 10.49 -16.44
CA ILE A 515 -8.58 10.14 -17.65
C ILE A 515 -9.85 9.36 -17.30
N ASN A 516 -10.96 9.72 -17.91
CA ASN A 516 -12.20 8.95 -17.86
C ASN A 516 -12.27 8.09 -19.13
N THR A 517 -12.20 6.77 -19.00
CA THR A 517 -12.10 5.87 -20.14
C THR A 517 -12.78 4.53 -19.87
N ASP A 518 -13.36 3.95 -20.93
CA ASP A 518 -13.91 2.59 -20.97
C ASP A 518 -12.96 1.57 -21.64
N LYS A 519 -11.69 1.94 -21.81
CA LYS A 519 -10.69 1.11 -22.47
C LYS A 519 -9.69 0.53 -21.48
N ASP A 520 -9.28 -0.71 -21.75
CA ASP A 520 -8.12 -1.30 -21.11
C ASP A 520 -6.86 -0.79 -21.83
N PHE A 521 -5.79 -0.53 -21.08
CA PHE A 521 -4.54 -0.05 -21.65
C PHE A 521 -3.35 -0.32 -20.73
N LYS A 522 -2.17 -0.29 -21.31
CA LYS A 522 -0.91 -0.20 -20.58
C LYS A 522 -0.50 1.27 -20.49
N VAL A 523 -0.15 1.74 -19.30
CA VAL A 523 0.58 3.00 -19.13
C VAL A 523 2.04 2.70 -18.87
N THR A 524 2.93 3.42 -19.58
CA THR A 524 4.39 3.36 -19.38
C THR A 524 4.92 4.76 -19.11
N ALA A 525 5.73 4.88 -18.05
CA ALA A 525 6.37 6.12 -17.64
C ALA A 525 7.91 6.00 -17.67
N ASN A 526 8.61 7.15 -17.76
CA ASN A 526 10.07 7.18 -17.62
C ASN A 526 10.55 7.06 -16.18
N PHE A 527 9.72 7.46 -15.20
CA PHE A 527 9.95 7.32 -13.75
C PHE A 527 8.80 6.56 -13.11
N LYS A 528 9.00 6.09 -11.88
CA LYS A 528 7.95 5.44 -11.09
C LYS A 528 6.74 6.35 -10.92
N ILE A 529 5.56 5.79 -11.07
CA ILE A 529 4.26 6.46 -10.86
C ILE A 529 3.40 5.63 -9.92
N ALA A 530 2.48 6.30 -9.23
CA ALA A 530 1.37 5.61 -8.60
C ALA A 530 0.14 5.72 -9.52
N VAL A 531 -0.62 4.64 -9.61
CA VAL A 531 -1.85 4.58 -10.42
C VAL A 531 -3.00 4.14 -9.54
N SER A 532 -4.06 4.95 -9.51
CA SER A 532 -5.32 4.61 -8.84
C SER A 532 -6.48 4.66 -9.81
N GLU A 533 -7.48 3.86 -9.55
CA GLU A 533 -8.70 3.76 -10.34
C GLU A 533 -9.91 3.99 -9.46
N TYR A 534 -10.97 4.57 -10.02
CA TYR A 534 -12.19 4.92 -9.30
C TYR A 534 -13.42 4.50 -10.09
N LEU A 535 -14.34 3.79 -9.46
CA LEU A 535 -15.68 3.58 -9.99
C LEU A 535 -16.43 4.91 -10.05
N LEU A 536 -17.28 5.05 -11.07
CA LEU A 536 -18.09 6.24 -11.24
C LEU A 536 -19.34 6.18 -10.35
N SER A 537 -19.79 7.34 -9.88
CA SER A 537 -21.09 7.51 -9.21
C SER A 537 -22.21 6.86 -10.01
N GLN A 538 -23.23 6.34 -9.34
CA GLN A 538 -24.33 5.57 -9.95
C GLN A 538 -24.88 6.21 -11.21
N GLN A 539 -25.15 7.49 -11.19
CA GLN A 539 -25.71 8.22 -12.34
C GLN A 539 -24.76 8.23 -13.56
N ALA A 540 -23.45 8.31 -13.35
CA ALA A 540 -22.43 8.23 -14.40
C ALA A 540 -22.00 6.80 -14.70
N GLY A 541 -22.11 5.88 -13.74
CA GLY A 541 -21.61 4.50 -13.77
C GLY A 541 -22.58 3.47 -14.32
N GLY A 542 -23.76 3.85 -14.82
CA GLY A 542 -24.70 2.94 -15.44
C GLY A 542 -25.85 2.46 -14.55
N ASN A 543 -26.24 3.30 -13.61
CA ASN A 543 -27.39 3.15 -12.71
C ASN A 543 -27.27 2.01 -11.68
N THR A 544 -26.04 1.64 -11.32
CA THR A 544 -25.76 0.70 -10.23
C THR A 544 -24.37 0.97 -9.63
N GLY A 545 -24.21 0.69 -8.34
CA GLY A 545 -23.02 1.00 -7.60
C GLY A 545 -22.82 2.51 -7.37
N ASP A 546 -21.78 2.88 -6.69
CA ASP A 546 -21.32 4.26 -6.47
C ASP A 546 -19.78 4.29 -6.44
N PRO A 547 -19.11 5.41 -6.18
CA PRO A 547 -17.66 5.44 -6.12
C PRO A 547 -17.05 4.39 -5.20
N ALA A 548 -15.97 3.82 -5.64
CA ALA A 548 -15.01 3.02 -4.86
C ALA A 548 -13.64 3.24 -5.48
N MET A 549 -12.57 3.08 -4.71
CA MET A 549 -11.22 3.24 -5.24
C MET A 549 -10.38 2.00 -5.08
N THR A 550 -9.41 1.86 -5.99
CA THR A 550 -8.36 0.85 -5.88
C THR A 550 -7.04 1.43 -6.39
N ILE A 551 -5.94 0.79 -6.03
CA ILE A 551 -4.66 0.99 -6.70
C ILE A 551 -4.49 -0.03 -7.82
N SER A 552 -3.91 0.39 -8.95
CA SER A 552 -3.41 -0.55 -9.95
C SER A 552 -2.10 -1.16 -9.46
N VAL A 553 -1.99 -2.48 -9.57
CA VAL A 553 -0.78 -3.21 -9.18
C VAL A 553 0.25 -3.14 -10.32
N PRO A 554 1.52 -2.77 -10.05
CA PRO A 554 2.58 -2.84 -11.05
C PRO A 554 2.75 -4.25 -11.61
N ILE A 555 3.14 -4.36 -12.88
CA ILE A 555 3.35 -5.67 -13.53
C ILE A 555 4.38 -6.52 -12.78
N GLU A 556 5.42 -5.90 -12.24
CA GLU A 556 6.49 -6.53 -11.48
C GLU A 556 6.04 -7.13 -10.14
N GLN A 557 4.88 -6.69 -9.64
CA GLN A 557 4.27 -7.17 -8.39
C GLN A 557 3.23 -8.28 -8.62
N TYR A 558 3.04 -8.73 -9.85
CA TYR A 558 2.12 -9.82 -10.17
C TYR A 558 2.60 -11.15 -9.58
N ARG A 559 1.65 -12.01 -9.23
CA ARG A 559 1.88 -13.31 -8.59
C ARG A 559 1.29 -14.45 -9.42
N ILE A 560 1.71 -15.67 -9.12
CA ILE A 560 1.13 -16.88 -9.72
C ILE A 560 -0.05 -17.45 -8.92
N ASP A 561 -0.17 -17.09 -7.63
CA ASP A 561 -1.21 -17.59 -6.73
C ASP A 561 -1.80 -16.44 -5.92
N TYR A 562 -3.12 -16.48 -5.74
CA TYR A 562 -3.86 -15.53 -4.93
C TYR A 562 -4.91 -16.23 -4.07
N SER A 563 -5.16 -15.68 -2.89
CA SER A 563 -6.35 -15.93 -2.10
C SER A 563 -7.00 -14.59 -1.78
N PHE A 564 -8.28 -14.45 -2.04
CA PHE A 564 -9.02 -13.20 -1.81
C PHE A 564 -10.43 -13.48 -1.33
N HIS A 565 -11.07 -12.45 -0.76
CA HIS A 565 -12.44 -12.50 -0.27
C HIS A 565 -13.33 -11.59 -1.10
N ALA A 566 -14.53 -12.04 -1.47
CA ALA A 566 -15.60 -11.23 -2.06
C ALA A 566 -16.83 -11.33 -1.15
N PRO A 567 -17.32 -10.24 -0.54
CA PRO A 567 -18.47 -10.28 0.38
C PRO A 567 -19.72 -10.82 -0.31
N THR A 568 -20.34 -11.85 0.27
CA THR A 568 -21.48 -12.54 -0.35
C THR A 568 -22.81 -11.79 -0.21
N ASN A 569 -22.82 -10.68 0.54
CA ASN A 569 -24.01 -9.85 0.78
C ASN A 569 -24.20 -8.70 -0.23
N TYR A 570 -23.29 -8.53 -1.20
CA TYR A 570 -23.46 -7.58 -2.30
C TYR A 570 -24.32 -8.18 -3.42
N GLU A 571 -24.94 -7.33 -4.25
CA GLU A 571 -25.82 -7.79 -5.35
C GLU A 571 -25.03 -8.52 -6.43
N SER A 572 -23.81 -8.08 -6.72
CA SER A 572 -22.92 -8.73 -7.67
C SER A 572 -21.45 -8.47 -7.36
N ASN A 573 -20.66 -9.52 -7.48
CA ASN A 573 -19.21 -9.50 -7.27
C ASN A 573 -18.48 -9.95 -8.54
N PHE A 574 -17.32 -9.39 -8.78
CA PHE A 574 -16.50 -9.66 -9.97
C PHE A 574 -15.01 -9.72 -9.61
N VAL A 575 -14.28 -10.42 -10.49
CA VAL A 575 -12.82 -10.39 -10.49
C VAL A 575 -12.30 -10.10 -11.90
N ASN A 576 -11.40 -9.13 -12.02
CA ASN A 576 -10.58 -8.90 -13.20
C ASN A 576 -9.27 -9.67 -13.07
N ILE A 577 -8.93 -10.45 -14.07
CA ILE A 577 -7.71 -11.28 -14.13
C ILE A 577 -6.90 -10.80 -15.34
N THR A 578 -5.77 -10.15 -15.10
CA THR A 578 -4.89 -9.59 -16.13
C THR A 578 -3.65 -10.47 -16.26
N ALA A 579 -3.53 -11.20 -17.35
CA ALA A 579 -2.48 -12.20 -17.53
C ALA A 579 -1.73 -12.02 -18.86
N PRO A 580 -0.48 -12.49 -18.97
CA PRO A 580 0.20 -12.58 -20.25
C PRO A 580 -0.61 -13.39 -21.26
N VAL A 581 -0.58 -13.00 -22.54
CA VAL A 581 -1.30 -13.74 -23.60
C VAL A 581 -0.82 -15.20 -23.66
N GLY A 582 -1.78 -16.14 -23.54
CA GLY A 582 -1.49 -17.58 -23.51
C GLY A 582 -1.27 -18.14 -22.10
N ALA A 583 -1.29 -17.33 -21.05
CA ALA A 583 -1.28 -17.83 -19.68
C ALA A 583 -2.53 -18.66 -19.39
N GLN A 584 -2.35 -19.68 -18.57
CA GLN A 584 -3.43 -20.53 -18.06
C GLN A 584 -3.67 -20.17 -16.59
N VAL A 585 -4.91 -19.80 -16.29
CA VAL A 585 -5.32 -19.43 -14.93
C VAL A 585 -6.53 -20.26 -14.53
N THR A 586 -6.59 -20.66 -13.26
CA THR A 586 -7.75 -21.32 -12.66
C THR A 586 -8.31 -20.44 -11.54
N LEU A 587 -9.63 -20.37 -11.43
CA LEU A 587 -10.39 -19.79 -10.32
C LEU A 587 -11.13 -20.92 -9.60
N ASP A 588 -10.86 -21.12 -8.31
CA ASP A 588 -11.43 -22.20 -7.49
C ASP A 588 -11.26 -23.58 -8.13
N GLY A 589 -10.10 -23.80 -8.76
CA GLY A 589 -9.76 -25.04 -9.46
C GLY A 589 -10.40 -25.20 -10.84
N GLN A 590 -11.21 -24.24 -11.32
CA GLN A 590 -11.82 -24.26 -12.65
C GLN A 590 -11.05 -23.36 -13.61
N ALA A 591 -10.81 -23.83 -14.85
CA ALA A 591 -10.09 -23.04 -15.85
C ALA A 591 -10.86 -21.75 -16.20
N VAL A 592 -10.16 -20.61 -16.16
CA VAL A 592 -10.68 -19.31 -16.58
C VAL A 592 -10.62 -19.22 -18.10
N ALA A 593 -11.74 -18.85 -18.70
CA ALA A 593 -11.88 -18.65 -20.14
C ALA A 593 -12.20 -17.18 -20.48
N GLY A 594 -12.25 -16.84 -21.77
CA GLY A 594 -12.72 -15.53 -22.25
C GLY A 594 -11.69 -14.41 -22.12
N PHE A 595 -10.39 -14.71 -22.08
CA PHE A 595 -9.34 -13.71 -22.12
C PHE A 595 -9.39 -12.92 -23.44
N THR A 596 -9.42 -11.59 -23.31
CA THR A 596 -9.41 -10.63 -24.43
C THR A 596 -8.09 -9.88 -24.43
N PRO A 597 -7.31 -9.87 -25.54
CA PRO A 597 -6.04 -9.13 -25.62
C PRO A 597 -6.23 -7.61 -25.40
N ILE A 598 -5.27 -6.99 -24.74
CA ILE A 598 -5.21 -5.55 -24.49
C ILE A 598 -4.20 -4.92 -25.45
N GLY A 599 -4.68 -4.33 -26.55
CA GLY A 599 -3.81 -3.70 -27.53
C GLY A 599 -2.64 -4.58 -27.98
N GLY A 600 -1.45 -4.00 -28.13
CA GLY A 600 -0.18 -4.67 -28.41
C GLY A 600 0.65 -4.99 -27.16
N THR A 601 0.06 -4.92 -25.97
CA THR A 601 0.77 -4.96 -24.67
C THR A 601 1.37 -6.31 -24.30
N GLY A 602 0.95 -7.39 -24.96
CA GLY A 602 1.31 -8.76 -24.57
C GLY A 602 0.46 -9.34 -23.42
N PHE A 603 -0.51 -8.57 -22.90
CA PHE A 603 -1.44 -8.97 -21.85
C PHE A 603 -2.86 -9.13 -22.38
N ALA A 604 -3.64 -9.93 -21.67
CA ALA A 604 -5.07 -10.14 -21.89
C ALA A 604 -5.83 -10.07 -20.56
N ILE A 605 -7.12 -9.74 -20.63
CA ILE A 605 -8.03 -9.59 -19.48
C ILE A 605 -9.17 -10.61 -19.56
N ALA A 606 -9.43 -11.30 -18.47
CA ALA A 606 -10.69 -12.00 -18.23
C ALA A 606 -11.44 -11.32 -17.09
N ARG A 607 -12.76 -11.13 -17.27
CA ARG A 607 -13.66 -10.55 -16.26
C ARG A 607 -14.67 -11.63 -15.87
N VAL A 608 -14.60 -12.05 -14.63
CA VAL A 608 -15.43 -13.17 -14.15
C VAL A 608 -16.40 -12.68 -13.08
N GLN A 609 -17.68 -12.96 -13.26
CA GLN A 609 -18.66 -12.76 -12.20
C GLN A 609 -18.49 -13.87 -11.16
N LEU A 610 -18.32 -13.48 -9.89
CA LEU A 610 -18.19 -14.41 -8.77
C LEU A 610 -19.58 -14.86 -8.29
N SER A 611 -19.62 -16.04 -7.69
CA SER A 611 -20.81 -16.55 -7.02
C SER A 611 -20.92 -15.94 -5.62
N ASN A 612 -22.12 -15.54 -5.22
CA ASN A 612 -22.43 -15.15 -3.84
C ASN A 612 -22.72 -16.36 -2.93
N ALA A 613 -22.53 -17.59 -3.41
CA ALA A 613 -22.67 -18.80 -2.60
C ALA A 613 -21.36 -19.09 -1.85
N GLY A 614 -21.46 -19.69 -0.66
CA GLY A 614 -20.30 -20.02 0.17
C GLY A 614 -19.95 -18.91 1.17
N ASP A 615 -18.69 -18.81 1.51
CA ASP A 615 -18.15 -17.85 2.49
C ASP A 615 -17.44 -16.65 1.84
N GLY A 616 -17.46 -16.57 0.50
CA GLY A 616 -16.82 -15.52 -0.28
C GLY A 616 -15.30 -15.65 -0.43
N ASN A 617 -14.72 -16.76 -0.01
CA ASN A 617 -13.30 -17.01 -0.20
C ASN A 617 -13.04 -17.65 -1.56
N HIS A 618 -12.10 -17.08 -2.31
CA HIS A 618 -11.71 -17.52 -3.64
C HIS A 618 -10.22 -17.72 -3.77
N THR A 619 -9.80 -18.62 -4.65
CA THR A 619 -8.40 -18.88 -4.95
C THR A 619 -8.15 -18.80 -6.45
N LEU A 620 -7.04 -18.18 -6.82
CA LEU A 620 -6.56 -18.14 -8.19
C LEU A 620 -5.16 -18.74 -8.27
N SER A 621 -4.90 -19.52 -9.31
CA SER A 621 -3.59 -20.08 -9.59
C SER A 621 -3.29 -20.02 -11.08
N GLY A 622 -2.05 -19.68 -11.46
CA GLY A 622 -1.64 -19.54 -12.84
C GLY A 622 -0.27 -20.15 -13.12
N ASN A 623 0.00 -20.46 -14.38
CA ASN A 623 1.31 -20.93 -14.85
C ASN A 623 2.30 -19.78 -15.14
N GLN A 624 1.84 -18.53 -15.10
CA GLN A 624 2.63 -17.30 -15.23
C GLN A 624 2.07 -16.29 -14.24
N ALA A 625 2.87 -15.30 -13.85
CA ALA A 625 2.42 -14.21 -12.98
C ALA A 625 1.32 -13.37 -13.66
N PHE A 626 0.28 -13.02 -12.91
CA PHE A 626 -0.88 -12.26 -13.38
C PHE A 626 -1.39 -11.31 -12.31
N GLY A 627 -2.14 -10.27 -12.69
CA GLY A 627 -2.73 -9.29 -11.77
C GLY A 627 -4.19 -9.58 -11.49
N VAL A 628 -4.67 -9.18 -10.32
CA VAL A 628 -6.04 -9.43 -9.85
C VAL A 628 -6.63 -8.17 -9.24
N GLN A 629 -7.85 -7.81 -9.65
CA GLN A 629 -8.68 -6.79 -8.99
C GLN A 629 -10.03 -7.38 -8.64
N VAL A 630 -10.53 -7.11 -7.43
CA VAL A 630 -11.80 -7.61 -6.90
C VAL A 630 -12.73 -6.44 -6.62
N TYR A 631 -13.96 -6.51 -7.08
CA TYR A 631 -14.95 -5.44 -6.90
C TYR A 631 -16.36 -5.98 -6.87
N GLY A 632 -17.26 -5.21 -6.26
CA GLY A 632 -18.66 -5.54 -6.17
C GLY A 632 -19.56 -4.33 -6.13
N TYR A 633 -20.84 -4.57 -6.41
CA TYR A 633 -21.88 -3.57 -6.48
C TYR A 633 -23.06 -3.93 -5.61
N GLY A 634 -23.61 -2.94 -4.93
CA GLY A 634 -24.92 -2.93 -4.34
C GLY A 634 -25.69 -1.67 -4.77
N GLN A 635 -26.91 -1.48 -4.30
CA GLN A 635 -27.67 -0.27 -4.59
C GLN A 635 -27.01 0.94 -3.94
N TYR A 636 -26.55 1.90 -4.75
CA TYR A 636 -25.83 3.12 -4.32
C TYR A 636 -24.59 2.83 -3.46
N THR A 637 -23.86 1.76 -3.76
CA THR A 637 -22.60 1.48 -3.11
C THR A 637 -21.76 0.49 -3.90
N SER A 638 -20.47 0.48 -3.66
CA SER A 638 -19.49 -0.41 -4.26
C SER A 638 -18.36 -0.71 -3.29
N TYR A 639 -17.48 -1.62 -3.67
CA TYR A 639 -16.13 -1.77 -3.14
C TYR A 639 -15.18 -2.16 -4.27
N TRP A 640 -13.91 -1.80 -4.14
CA TRP A 640 -12.88 -2.18 -5.10
C TRP A 640 -11.51 -2.23 -4.45
N TYR A 641 -10.76 -3.33 -4.62
CA TYR A 641 -9.40 -3.47 -4.10
C TYR A 641 -8.56 -4.43 -4.94
N PRO A 642 -7.20 -4.36 -4.90
CA PRO A 642 -6.34 -5.34 -5.54
C PRO A 642 -6.48 -6.68 -4.84
N GLY A 643 -6.64 -7.79 -5.61
CA GLY A 643 -6.83 -9.13 -5.03
C GLY A 643 -5.60 -9.68 -4.32
N GLY A 644 -4.46 -9.01 -4.44
CA GLY A 644 -3.19 -9.35 -3.85
C GLY A 644 -2.02 -8.88 -4.70
N LEU A 645 -0.82 -8.85 -4.14
CA LEU A 645 0.41 -8.49 -4.86
C LEU A 645 1.66 -8.97 -4.10
N ASP A 646 2.78 -9.03 -4.80
CA ASP A 646 4.09 -8.97 -4.18
C ASP A 646 4.44 -7.52 -3.83
N LEU A 647 5.44 -7.34 -2.97
CA LEU A 647 5.94 -6.03 -2.54
C LEU A 647 7.46 -6.02 -2.65
N LYS A 648 7.95 -6.55 -3.77
CA LYS A 648 9.37 -6.54 -4.10
C LYS A 648 9.84 -5.10 -4.25
N LEU A 649 11.07 -4.83 -3.82
CA LEU A 649 11.71 -3.55 -4.07
C LEU A 649 12.03 -3.46 -5.57
N ILE A 650 11.51 -2.42 -6.23
CA ILE A 650 11.72 -2.16 -7.65
C ILE A 650 12.78 -1.06 -7.77
N PRO A 651 13.90 -1.25 -8.48
CA PRO A 651 14.89 -0.21 -8.72
C PRO A 651 14.30 1.04 -9.39
N GLN A 652 14.94 2.22 -9.19
CA GLN A 652 14.51 3.52 -9.74
C GLN A 652 14.58 3.55 -11.27
#